data_07c8d2544d8b868a134ed2e8385f3ca7
#
_entry.id   07c8d2544d8b868a134ed2e8385f3ca7
#
_cell.length_a   1.000
_cell.length_b   1.000
_cell.length_c   1.000
_cell.angle_alpha   90.00
_cell.angle_beta   90.00
_cell.angle_gamma   90.00
#
_symmetry.space_group_name_H-M   'P 1'
#
loop_
_entity.id
_entity.type
_entity.pdbx_description
1 polymer ?
#
loop_
_entity_poly.entity_id
_entity_poly.type
_entity_poly.pdbx_seq_one_letter_code
_entity_poly.pdbx_strand_id
1 'polypeptide(L)'
;MSNDKSEYNAGGATIIELLRRYRLIELRSSPPPGGILFQVENLCRELESQKHTREAEALWEVYQHCTKKPHLGGLGLSADQHFDQSDISEVFFLVSAYLEALNYQDRNSSPTPPLNYRPNGRRGMTLTEKILAAHDVARRGEVKPGDVIRLDVDWVIASELSWAGMEKTYESLGKPGIFRNDRLWIAGDHVVDPRVRDHPKIKSLVESSERARQIFKLTEYQGMNYTIMHTEFCRERAQPGMLIIGSDSHTCSAGSVSSLAIGLGVADVTLPLVTGETWIKVPETLEIRFINQPRPGLGGKDIILYVLKELKRNTVASERIVEYTGPGLRHLSCDARFAFCNMTTEFGGISGLCVPDEVTKEFIDRRKMPKYKKHSLYYQPDEDAQYAESYTIDLHKVEPFVAIYPKPDNVVPVGEVAGTALDGCFIGACTTAREDLVLGALLLEVGVKRGLTPVKHGKRKVVPGSLPILHELEEKGFADIYRQAGFEIGVPGCSYCVGMSADKAAKGEVWLSSQNRNFENRMGPGSIGSLASAVTVAASSFDMAITDPTPLLDEIDSRRLEAYLNQSKIVKNPPLYVEPGTRGMGPVQSPTIIAPQPRVNLSGVPQKPTPQIVGKVLTLGDFIDTDALAPAEVLLGSQSVGELGKYCLYHTNPDFRQRVKDGLNIVVAGVAFGVGSSRENAVTALQGAGVQCVIARSFAFIYARNQPNLGLLGIVMKDEEFYRLATDGMDIEVDVDKRIVKVHGQEFAFELSELEIQLWQQGGMCEAFARWGKNVLEKMTGSSKSTAGDTTMERSQGERLDW
;
A
#
# COMPACT_ATOMS: atom_id res chain seq x y z
N MET A 1 0.80 24.15 46.61
CA MET A 1 -0.68 24.04 46.32
C MET A 1 -1.25 25.24 45.56
N SER A 2 -0.59 26.36 45.40
CA SER A 2 -1.11 27.53 44.64
C SER A 2 -0.64 27.61 43.17
N ASN A 3 0.42 26.93 42.79
CA ASN A 3 0.91 26.93 41.39
C ASN A 3 0.15 25.95 40.50
N ASP A 4 -0.38 24.87 41.06
CA ASP A 4 -1.05 23.81 40.29
C ASP A 4 -2.36 24.28 39.63
N LYS A 5 -3.12 25.18 40.26
CA LYS A 5 -4.38 25.70 39.72
C LYS A 5 -4.19 26.69 38.54
N SER A 6 -3.03 27.34 38.40
CA SER A 6 -2.76 28.31 37.35
C SER A 6 -2.36 27.62 36.04
N GLU A 7 -1.70 26.45 36.09
CA GLU A 7 -1.30 25.68 34.92
C GLU A 7 -2.50 24.98 34.25
N TYR A 8 -3.42 24.43 35.04
CA TYR A 8 -4.67 23.85 34.53
C TYR A 8 -5.57 24.88 33.85
N ASN A 9 -5.61 26.10 34.35
CA ASN A 9 -6.39 27.20 33.76
C ASN A 9 -5.74 27.72 32.46
N ALA A 10 -4.41 27.70 32.36
CA ALA A 10 -3.72 28.12 31.15
C ALA A 10 -4.03 27.19 29.96
N GLY A 11 -4.10 25.88 30.21
CA GLY A 11 -4.43 24.89 29.19
C GLY A 11 -5.81 25.08 28.57
N GLY A 12 -6.83 25.25 29.41
CA GLY A 12 -8.19 25.49 28.94
C GLY A 12 -8.38 26.81 28.18
N ALA A 13 -7.71 27.87 28.64
CA ALA A 13 -7.69 29.16 27.92
C ALA A 13 -7.14 29.00 26.51
N THR A 14 -6.11 28.22 26.32
CA THR A 14 -5.49 27.98 24.99
C THR A 14 -6.39 27.14 24.07
N ILE A 15 -7.11 26.13 24.57
CA ILE A 15 -8.09 25.40 23.76
C ILE A 15 -9.21 26.32 23.30
N ILE A 16 -9.76 27.14 24.18
CA ILE A 16 -10.77 28.15 23.87
C ILE A 16 -10.24 29.14 22.82
N GLU A 17 -8.98 29.57 22.96
CA GLU A 17 -8.34 30.46 22.01
C GLU A 17 -8.17 29.83 20.63
N LEU A 18 -7.80 28.54 20.56
CA LEU A 18 -7.76 27.78 19.33
C LEU A 18 -9.15 27.74 18.67
N LEU A 19 -10.19 27.40 19.41
CA LEU A 19 -11.57 27.38 18.90
C LEU A 19 -12.05 28.75 18.39
N ARG A 20 -11.68 29.85 19.08
CA ARG A 20 -11.96 31.22 18.62
C ARG A 20 -11.22 31.58 17.32
N ARG A 21 -9.99 31.15 17.14
CA ARG A 21 -9.23 31.36 15.88
C ARG A 21 -9.93 30.71 14.68
N TYR A 22 -10.63 29.62 14.89
CA TYR A 22 -11.41 28.95 13.84
C TYR A 22 -12.81 29.58 13.64
N ARG A 23 -13.11 30.71 14.30
CA ARG A 23 -14.39 31.45 14.21
C ARG A 23 -15.61 30.63 14.63
N LEU A 24 -15.43 29.66 15.47
CA LEU A 24 -16.44 28.62 15.69
C LEU A 24 -17.42 28.94 16.84
N ILE A 25 -17.13 29.89 17.78
CA ILE A 25 -17.99 29.98 18.97
C ILE A 25 -17.93 31.37 19.65
N GLU A 26 -19.07 31.83 20.16
CA GLU A 26 -19.21 32.71 21.32
C GLU A 26 -19.08 31.90 22.61
N LEU A 27 -17.88 31.47 22.93
CA LEU A 27 -17.61 30.70 24.12
C LEU A 27 -17.51 31.55 25.38
N ARG A 28 -17.78 30.91 26.53
CA ARG A 28 -17.56 31.46 27.83
C ARG A 28 -16.16 32.11 27.97
N SER A 29 -16.07 33.15 28.70
CA SER A 29 -14.84 33.94 28.88
C SER A 29 -13.74 33.21 29.68
N SER A 30 -14.07 32.13 30.37
CA SER A 30 -13.13 31.34 31.22
C SER A 30 -13.41 29.85 31.08
N PRO A 31 -12.32 29.00 31.07
CA PRO A 31 -12.50 27.56 31.03
C PRO A 31 -13.18 27.05 32.32
N PRO A 32 -13.92 25.93 32.21
CA PRO A 32 -14.48 25.28 33.40
C PRO A 32 -13.35 24.82 34.33
N PRO A 33 -13.55 24.84 35.66
CA PRO A 33 -12.54 24.34 36.60
C PRO A 33 -12.42 22.81 36.43
N GLY A 34 -11.20 22.31 36.38
CA GLY A 34 -10.91 20.88 36.27
C GLY A 34 -9.65 20.60 35.44
N GLY A 35 -9.24 19.34 35.39
CA GLY A 35 -8.11 18.89 34.59
C GLY A 35 -8.37 19.03 33.07
N ILE A 36 -7.32 18.92 32.26
CA ILE A 36 -7.38 19.16 30.80
C ILE A 36 -8.42 18.27 30.10
N LEU A 37 -8.51 16.99 30.46
CA LEU A 37 -9.50 16.07 29.86
C LEU A 37 -10.93 16.47 30.21
N PHE A 38 -11.18 16.91 31.47
CA PHE A 38 -12.49 17.42 31.87
C PHE A 38 -12.88 18.67 31.08
N GLN A 39 -11.90 19.53 30.79
CA GLN A 39 -12.12 20.72 29.96
C GLN A 39 -12.47 20.36 28.53
N VAL A 40 -11.79 19.37 27.93
CA VAL A 40 -12.11 18.86 26.58
C VAL A 40 -13.52 18.29 26.55
N GLU A 41 -13.89 17.46 27.53
CA GLU A 41 -15.23 16.87 27.65
C GLU A 41 -16.34 17.92 27.75
N ASN A 42 -16.15 18.91 28.59
CA ASN A 42 -17.13 20.00 28.74
C ASN A 42 -17.27 20.83 27.45
N LEU A 43 -16.16 21.08 26.74
CA LEU A 43 -16.19 21.77 25.46
C LEU A 43 -16.91 20.95 24.38
N CYS A 44 -16.76 19.63 24.36
CA CYS A 44 -17.55 18.76 23.47
C CYS A 44 -19.07 18.98 23.70
N ARG A 45 -19.51 18.89 24.96
CA ARG A 45 -20.93 19.07 25.34
C ARG A 45 -21.43 20.47 25.01
N GLU A 46 -20.62 21.51 25.21
CA GLU A 46 -21.00 22.88 24.89
C GLU A 46 -21.17 23.07 23.38
N LEU A 47 -20.24 22.52 22.56
CA LEU A 47 -20.32 22.53 21.10
C LEU A 47 -21.57 21.81 20.59
N GLU A 48 -21.90 20.66 21.18
CA GLU A 48 -23.14 19.92 20.86
C GLU A 48 -24.38 20.77 21.15
N SER A 49 -24.42 21.43 22.31
CA SER A 49 -25.54 22.29 22.71
C SER A 49 -25.76 23.48 21.77
N GLN A 50 -24.66 23.98 21.20
CA GLN A 50 -24.65 25.09 20.23
C GLN A 50 -24.80 24.61 18.77
N LYS A 51 -25.01 23.30 18.53
CA LYS A 51 -25.18 22.68 17.20
C LYS A 51 -23.92 22.70 16.33
N HIS A 52 -22.73 22.86 16.92
CA HIS A 52 -21.43 22.69 16.26
C HIS A 52 -21.03 21.22 16.26
N THR A 53 -21.82 20.38 15.60
CA THR A 53 -21.72 18.91 15.68
C THR A 53 -20.37 18.39 15.20
N ARG A 54 -19.81 18.98 14.11
CA ARG A 54 -18.53 18.51 13.53
C ARG A 54 -17.34 18.77 14.44
N GLU A 55 -17.33 19.94 15.06
CA GLU A 55 -16.29 20.35 16.01
C GLU A 55 -16.41 19.53 17.31
N ALA A 56 -17.61 19.27 17.75
CA ALA A 56 -17.88 18.39 18.88
C ALA A 56 -17.37 16.97 18.60
N GLU A 57 -17.72 16.41 17.45
CA GLU A 57 -17.21 15.08 17.02
C GLU A 57 -15.68 15.03 17.02
N ALA A 58 -15.02 16.04 16.46
CA ALA A 58 -13.56 16.13 16.44
C ALA A 58 -12.94 16.15 17.85
N LEU A 59 -13.49 16.93 18.77
CA LEU A 59 -13.02 16.97 20.16
C LEU A 59 -13.35 15.68 20.94
N TRP A 60 -14.48 15.02 20.65
CA TRP A 60 -14.77 13.69 21.19
C TRP A 60 -13.77 12.64 20.73
N GLU A 61 -13.32 12.70 19.49
CA GLU A 61 -12.25 11.83 18.99
C GLU A 61 -10.93 12.09 19.75
N VAL A 62 -10.57 13.33 19.99
CA VAL A 62 -9.41 13.67 20.82
C VAL A 62 -9.56 13.10 22.23
N TYR A 63 -10.70 13.31 22.89
CA TYR A 63 -10.98 12.76 24.22
C TYR A 63 -10.84 11.23 24.25
N GLN A 64 -11.43 10.55 23.26
CA GLN A 64 -11.32 9.10 23.12
C GLN A 64 -9.87 8.65 22.89
N HIS A 65 -9.10 9.36 22.08
CA HIS A 65 -7.70 9.06 21.86
C HIS A 65 -6.87 9.23 23.15
N CYS A 66 -7.11 10.30 23.89
CA CYS A 66 -6.43 10.55 25.17
C CYS A 66 -6.74 9.47 26.23
N THR A 67 -7.99 9.01 26.31
CA THR A 67 -8.42 8.04 27.33
C THR A 67 -8.22 6.57 26.93
N LYS A 68 -8.08 6.28 25.65
CA LYS A 68 -7.82 4.94 25.11
C LYS A 68 -6.47 4.42 25.60
N LYS A 69 -6.42 3.14 26.00
CA LYS A 69 -5.18 2.51 26.49
C LYS A 69 -4.05 2.51 25.44
N PRO A 70 -2.77 2.63 25.84
CA PRO A 70 -1.64 2.72 24.90
C PRO A 70 -1.51 1.53 23.94
N HIS A 71 -1.73 0.29 24.43
CA HIS A 71 -1.69 -0.90 23.55
C HIS A 71 -2.83 -0.94 22.51
N LEU A 72 -3.83 -0.07 22.66
CA LEU A 72 -4.89 0.14 21.68
C LEU A 72 -4.66 1.42 20.84
N GLY A 73 -3.51 2.07 20.94
CA GLY A 73 -3.13 3.26 20.20
C GLY A 73 -3.63 4.57 20.78
N GLY A 74 -3.90 4.63 22.08
CA GLY A 74 -4.24 5.85 22.81
C GLY A 74 -3.14 6.28 23.78
N LEU A 75 -3.37 7.35 24.51
CA LEU A 75 -2.42 7.88 25.52
C LEU A 75 -2.59 7.25 26.90
N GLY A 76 -3.74 6.64 27.19
CA GLY A 76 -4.04 6.02 28.49
C GLY A 76 -4.27 7.01 29.62
N LEU A 77 -4.60 8.26 29.31
CA LEU A 77 -4.83 9.31 30.31
C LEU A 77 -6.16 9.06 31.05
N SER A 78 -6.18 9.36 32.36
CA SER A 78 -7.37 9.28 33.20
C SER A 78 -7.72 10.66 33.72
N ALA A 79 -9.01 10.98 33.83
CA ALA A 79 -9.47 12.27 34.39
C ALA A 79 -8.99 12.50 35.83
N ASP A 80 -8.74 11.44 36.59
CA ASP A 80 -8.34 11.49 37.99
C ASP A 80 -6.82 11.57 38.21
N GLN A 81 -6.02 11.48 37.14
CA GLN A 81 -4.55 11.54 37.27
C GLN A 81 -4.02 12.98 37.28
N HIS A 82 -2.84 13.15 37.84
CA HIS A 82 -2.07 14.38 37.68
C HIS A 82 -1.43 14.41 36.28
N PHE A 83 -1.65 15.47 35.54
CA PHE A 83 -1.08 15.67 34.20
C PHE A 83 0.24 16.41 34.30
N ASP A 84 1.27 15.91 33.68
CA ASP A 84 2.51 16.65 33.50
C ASP A 84 2.44 17.59 32.28
N GLN A 85 3.48 18.39 32.07
CA GLN A 85 3.52 19.35 30.98
C GLN A 85 3.55 18.66 29.60
N SER A 86 4.06 17.42 29.52
CA SER A 86 4.09 16.63 28.29
C SER A 86 2.69 16.17 27.94
N ASP A 87 1.93 15.64 28.90
CA ASP A 87 0.54 15.23 28.70
C ASP A 87 -0.32 16.39 28.21
N ILE A 88 -0.19 17.55 28.86
CA ILE A 88 -0.92 18.78 28.51
C ILE A 88 -0.57 19.21 27.06
N SER A 89 0.71 19.22 26.72
CA SER A 89 1.18 19.60 25.38
C SER A 89 0.66 18.64 24.31
N GLU A 90 0.59 17.34 24.61
CA GLU A 90 0.07 16.34 23.71
C GLU A 90 -1.44 16.49 23.44
N VAL A 91 -2.23 16.76 24.47
CA VAL A 91 -3.66 17.06 24.33
C VAL A 91 -3.87 18.30 23.45
N PHE A 92 -3.09 19.37 23.65
CA PHE A 92 -3.15 20.55 22.80
C PHE A 92 -2.77 20.28 21.36
N PHE A 93 -1.74 19.50 21.14
CA PHE A 93 -1.32 19.08 19.83
C PHE A 93 -2.47 18.36 19.11
N LEU A 94 -3.11 17.39 19.78
CA LEU A 94 -4.23 16.63 19.21
C LEU A 94 -5.42 17.54 18.89
N VAL A 95 -5.84 18.40 19.81
CA VAL A 95 -6.91 19.38 19.56
C VAL A 95 -6.60 20.22 18.32
N SER A 96 -5.39 20.78 18.24
CA SER A 96 -4.96 21.58 17.09
C SER A 96 -4.96 20.79 15.79
N ALA A 97 -4.50 19.53 15.81
CA ALA A 97 -4.44 18.67 14.65
C ALA A 97 -5.83 18.31 14.10
N TYR A 98 -6.75 17.96 14.99
CA TYR A 98 -8.13 17.60 14.58
C TYR A 98 -8.93 18.81 14.09
N LEU A 99 -8.75 19.99 14.70
CA LEU A 99 -9.37 21.21 14.20
C LEU A 99 -8.80 21.63 12.83
N GLU A 100 -7.51 21.41 12.60
CA GLU A 100 -6.93 21.67 11.27
C GLU A 100 -7.50 20.72 10.21
N ALA A 101 -7.72 19.46 10.57
CA ALA A 101 -8.35 18.47 9.68
C ALA A 101 -9.75 18.90 9.23
N LEU A 102 -10.55 19.53 10.11
CA LEU A 102 -11.86 20.08 9.74
C LEU A 102 -11.75 21.16 8.66
N ASN A 103 -10.75 22.04 8.74
CA ASN A 103 -10.56 23.09 7.73
C ASN A 103 -10.22 22.54 6.34
N TYR A 104 -9.50 21.40 6.28
CA TYR A 104 -9.24 20.76 5.00
C TYR A 104 -10.49 20.15 4.38
N GLN A 105 -11.42 19.66 5.20
CA GLN A 105 -12.71 19.12 4.72
C GLN A 105 -13.59 20.20 4.09
N ASP A 106 -13.53 21.43 4.59
CA ASP A 106 -14.34 22.55 4.08
C ASP A 106 -13.81 23.13 2.75
N ARG A 107 -12.52 22.96 2.46
CA ARG A 107 -11.89 23.51 1.25
C ARG A 107 -12.10 22.64 0.02
N ASN A 108 -12.46 21.38 0.20
CA ASN A 108 -12.59 20.42 -0.90
C ASN A 108 -14.05 20.32 -1.35
N SER A 109 -14.25 20.43 -2.66
CA SER A 109 -15.55 20.16 -3.28
C SER A 109 -16.08 18.82 -2.81
N SER A 110 -17.30 18.80 -2.33
CA SER A 110 -17.99 17.56 -1.94
C SER A 110 -17.87 16.54 -3.09
N PRO A 111 -17.54 15.29 -2.80
CA PRO A 111 -17.56 14.24 -3.80
C PRO A 111 -18.96 14.20 -4.45
N THR A 112 -19.01 13.85 -5.72
CA THR A 112 -20.29 13.69 -6.41
C THR A 112 -21.08 12.60 -5.70
N PRO A 113 -22.34 12.85 -5.26
CA PRO A 113 -23.12 11.84 -4.58
C PRO A 113 -23.25 10.57 -5.43
N PRO A 114 -23.14 9.39 -4.84
CA PRO A 114 -23.36 8.14 -5.56
C PRO A 114 -24.81 8.04 -6.03
N LEU A 115 -25.02 7.29 -7.11
CA LEU A 115 -26.36 7.00 -7.63
C LEU A 115 -26.85 5.66 -7.09
N ASN A 116 -28.18 5.50 -6.97
CA ASN A 116 -28.80 4.25 -6.53
C ASN A 116 -28.98 3.23 -7.67
N TYR A 117 -28.70 3.61 -8.92
CA TYR A 117 -28.87 2.76 -10.10
C TYR A 117 -27.95 3.19 -11.22
N ARG A 118 -27.62 2.26 -12.09
CA ARG A 118 -26.81 2.50 -13.31
C ARG A 118 -27.58 3.39 -14.26
N PRO A 119 -27.02 4.52 -14.74
CA PRO A 119 -27.64 5.34 -15.76
C PRO A 119 -27.88 4.58 -17.08
N ASN A 120 -29.00 4.86 -17.74
CA ASN A 120 -29.30 4.27 -19.03
C ASN A 120 -28.21 4.64 -20.06
N GLY A 121 -27.78 3.65 -20.83
CA GLY A 121 -26.76 3.84 -21.88
C GLY A 121 -25.32 3.81 -21.38
N ARG A 122 -25.06 3.81 -20.07
CA ARG A 122 -23.73 3.60 -19.55
C ARG A 122 -23.29 2.13 -19.77
N ARG A 123 -22.06 1.92 -20.28
CA ARG A 123 -21.51 0.58 -20.45
C ARG A 123 -21.40 -0.18 -19.13
N GLY A 124 -21.32 -1.50 -19.19
CA GLY A 124 -20.99 -2.32 -18.03
C GLY A 124 -19.57 -2.09 -17.56
N MET A 125 -19.41 -1.94 -16.24
CA MET A 125 -18.13 -1.68 -15.59
C MET A 125 -17.81 -2.75 -14.55
N THR A 126 -16.52 -3.11 -14.45
CA THR A 126 -16.00 -3.93 -13.36
C THR A 126 -16.02 -3.14 -12.03
N LEU A 127 -15.81 -3.79 -10.91
CA LEU A 127 -15.69 -3.13 -9.61
C LEU A 127 -14.56 -2.08 -9.63
N THR A 128 -13.42 -2.43 -10.21
CA THR A 128 -12.27 -1.54 -10.41
C THR A 128 -12.65 -0.28 -11.17
N GLU A 129 -13.30 -0.45 -12.32
CA GLU A 129 -13.71 0.68 -13.15
C GLU A 129 -14.71 1.59 -12.44
N LYS A 130 -15.63 1.02 -11.64
CA LYS A 130 -16.57 1.81 -10.83
C LYS A 130 -15.87 2.63 -9.75
N ILE A 131 -14.90 2.05 -9.04
CA ILE A 131 -14.12 2.80 -8.05
C ILE A 131 -13.31 3.91 -8.73
N LEU A 132 -12.65 3.61 -9.85
CA LEU A 132 -11.91 4.62 -10.62
C LEU A 132 -12.82 5.72 -11.16
N ALA A 133 -14.00 5.39 -11.68
CA ALA A 133 -14.98 6.36 -12.15
C ALA A 133 -15.51 7.26 -11.02
N ALA A 134 -15.67 6.73 -9.81
CA ALA A 134 -16.08 7.49 -8.63
C ALA A 134 -15.02 8.50 -8.19
N HIS A 135 -13.73 8.18 -8.40
CA HIS A 135 -12.58 9.04 -8.07
C HIS A 135 -12.09 9.90 -9.23
N ASP A 136 -12.64 9.72 -10.44
CA ASP A 136 -12.26 10.55 -11.59
C ASP A 136 -12.52 12.02 -11.31
N VAL A 137 -11.47 12.85 -11.32
CA VAL A 137 -11.54 14.31 -11.08
C VAL A 137 -12.47 14.99 -12.07
N ALA A 138 -12.55 14.47 -13.31
CA ALA A 138 -13.46 14.98 -14.33
C ALA A 138 -14.92 14.59 -14.09
N ARG A 139 -15.18 13.62 -13.17
CA ARG A 139 -16.54 13.17 -12.81
C ARG A 139 -17.35 12.68 -14.02
N ARG A 140 -16.74 11.94 -14.93
CA ARG A 140 -17.41 11.41 -16.13
C ARG A 140 -18.45 10.35 -15.80
N GLY A 141 -18.30 9.65 -14.67
CA GLY A 141 -19.19 8.59 -14.21
C GLY A 141 -18.95 7.23 -14.86
N GLU A 142 -18.07 7.17 -15.88
CA GLU A 142 -17.58 5.92 -16.47
C GLU A 142 -16.12 6.07 -16.90
N VAL A 143 -15.40 4.97 -16.91
CA VAL A 143 -14.03 4.84 -17.42
C VAL A 143 -13.88 3.50 -18.13
N LYS A 144 -12.86 3.35 -18.96
CA LYS A 144 -12.55 2.09 -19.66
C LYS A 144 -11.04 1.83 -19.66
N PRO A 145 -10.60 0.59 -19.79
CA PRO A 145 -9.18 0.26 -19.95
C PRO A 145 -8.51 1.10 -21.03
N GLY A 146 -7.31 1.62 -20.70
CA GLY A 146 -6.53 2.49 -21.58
C GLY A 146 -6.77 3.99 -21.38
N ASP A 147 -7.85 4.43 -20.76
CA ASP A 147 -8.07 5.83 -20.43
C ASP A 147 -6.98 6.33 -19.47
N VAL A 148 -6.39 7.50 -19.75
CA VAL A 148 -5.51 8.19 -18.81
C VAL A 148 -6.34 9.21 -18.04
N ILE A 149 -6.44 9.04 -16.73
CA ILE A 149 -7.33 9.80 -15.85
C ILE A 149 -6.62 10.35 -14.63
N ARG A 150 -7.13 11.46 -14.10
CA ARG A 150 -6.75 12.00 -12.80
C ARG A 150 -7.73 11.52 -11.75
N LEU A 151 -7.23 11.15 -10.58
CA LEU A 151 -8.00 10.53 -9.51
C LEU A 151 -7.80 11.26 -8.19
N ASP A 152 -8.89 11.51 -7.47
CA ASP A 152 -8.87 11.89 -6.06
C ASP A 152 -8.38 10.72 -5.22
N VAL A 153 -7.54 10.97 -4.24
CA VAL A 153 -6.98 9.93 -3.35
C VAL A 153 -7.55 10.08 -1.95
N ASP A 154 -8.11 9.00 -1.40
CA ASP A 154 -8.67 9.00 -0.04
C ASP A 154 -7.59 8.90 1.03
N TRP A 155 -6.57 8.07 0.81
CA TRP A 155 -5.50 7.86 1.76
C TRP A 155 -4.15 7.75 1.09
N VAL A 156 -3.14 8.32 1.76
CA VAL A 156 -1.73 8.08 1.50
C VAL A 156 -1.17 7.30 2.69
N ILE A 157 -0.50 6.16 2.42
CA ILE A 157 0.08 5.33 3.47
C ILE A 157 1.56 5.06 3.22
N ALA A 158 2.35 5.08 4.29
CA ALA A 158 3.80 4.90 4.23
C ALA A 158 4.33 4.16 5.46
N SER A 159 5.40 3.40 5.29
CA SER A 159 6.21 2.92 6.42
C SER A 159 7.25 3.98 6.81
N GLU A 160 7.89 3.81 7.96
CA GLU A 160 8.99 4.70 8.37
C GLU A 160 10.16 4.67 7.37
N LEU A 161 10.39 3.51 6.75
CA LEU A 161 11.47 3.35 5.77
C LEU A 161 11.18 4.11 4.48
N SER A 162 9.97 3.96 3.95
CA SER A 162 9.54 4.66 2.72
C SER A 162 9.29 6.15 2.97
N TRP A 163 8.83 6.51 4.18
CA TRP A 163 8.66 7.91 4.56
C TRP A 163 9.97 8.70 4.46
N ALA A 164 11.10 8.12 4.86
CA ALA A 164 12.40 8.80 4.71
C ALA A 164 12.74 9.17 3.25
N GLY A 165 12.29 8.37 2.29
CA GLY A 165 12.37 8.70 0.86
C GLY A 165 11.37 9.79 0.46
N MET A 166 10.12 9.68 0.94
CA MET A 166 9.07 10.67 0.71
C MET A 166 9.44 12.05 1.30
N GLU A 167 10.07 12.10 2.49
CA GLU A 167 10.55 13.34 3.10
C GLU A 167 11.54 14.06 2.16
N LYS A 168 12.50 13.33 1.56
CA LYS A 168 13.46 13.89 0.61
C LYS A 168 12.78 14.40 -0.67
N THR A 169 11.85 13.61 -1.22
CA THR A 169 11.06 14.04 -2.38
C THR A 169 10.25 15.29 -2.04
N TYR A 170 9.56 15.30 -0.90
CA TYR A 170 8.81 16.46 -0.40
C TYR A 170 9.68 17.70 -0.24
N GLU A 171 10.91 17.54 0.26
CA GLU A 171 11.89 18.65 0.33
C GLU A 171 12.31 19.14 -1.05
N SER A 172 12.55 18.23 -1.99
CA SER A 172 12.88 18.56 -3.39
C SER A 172 11.74 19.30 -4.10
N LEU A 173 10.48 19.03 -3.72
CA LEU A 173 9.31 19.78 -4.19
C LEU A 173 9.20 21.20 -3.57
N GLY A 174 10.14 21.61 -2.68
CA GLY A 174 10.13 22.92 -2.03
C GLY A 174 9.20 23.00 -0.82
N LYS A 175 8.85 21.89 -0.19
CA LYS A 175 8.00 21.81 1.03
C LYS A 175 6.63 22.49 0.87
N PRO A 176 5.83 22.11 -0.13
CA PRO A 176 4.60 22.84 -0.51
C PRO A 176 3.42 22.66 0.47
N GLY A 177 3.62 21.98 1.59
CA GLY A 177 2.57 21.52 2.51
C GLY A 177 1.88 20.26 2.02
N ILE A 178 1.13 19.63 2.91
CA ILE A 178 0.35 18.43 2.55
C ILE A 178 -1.10 18.77 2.26
N PHE A 179 -1.79 17.89 1.52
CA PHE A 179 -3.18 18.11 1.13
C PHE A 179 -4.13 17.95 2.31
N ARG A 180 -3.96 16.87 3.12
CA ARG A 180 -4.78 16.58 4.31
C ARG A 180 -3.97 15.87 5.38
N ASN A 181 -4.02 16.38 6.62
CA ASN A 181 -3.31 15.81 7.76
C ASN A 181 -4.03 14.61 8.41
N ASP A 182 -5.30 14.39 8.07
CA ASP A 182 -6.12 13.27 8.54
C ASP A 182 -6.19 12.12 7.53
N ARG A 183 -5.39 12.19 6.46
CA ARG A 183 -5.36 11.20 5.37
C ARG A 183 -3.96 10.73 5.02
N LEU A 184 -3.00 11.00 5.88
CA LEU A 184 -1.67 10.40 5.86
C LEU A 184 -1.53 9.43 7.04
N TRP A 185 -1.22 8.17 6.72
CA TRP A 185 -0.92 7.12 7.68
C TRP A 185 0.55 6.75 7.59
N ILE A 186 1.30 6.91 8.69
CA ILE A 186 2.69 6.46 8.79
C ILE A 186 2.77 5.41 9.89
N ALA A 187 3.26 4.21 9.57
CA ALA A 187 3.49 3.14 10.51
C ALA A 187 4.99 2.80 10.59
N GLY A 188 5.50 2.57 11.79
CA GLY A 188 6.88 2.13 12.00
C GLY A 188 6.93 0.63 12.21
N ASP A 189 7.32 -0.12 11.17
CA ASP A 189 7.22 -1.57 11.17
C ASP A 189 8.37 -2.32 10.45
N HIS A 190 9.14 -1.65 9.56
CA HIS A 190 10.09 -2.37 8.71
C HIS A 190 11.41 -2.69 9.43
N VAL A 191 12.07 -1.68 10.02
CA VAL A 191 13.41 -1.85 10.60
C VAL A 191 13.56 -1.33 12.03
N VAL A 192 12.48 -0.89 12.64
CA VAL A 192 12.45 -0.17 13.94
C VAL A 192 12.29 -1.07 15.17
N ASP A 193 12.77 -2.31 15.10
CA ASP A 193 12.76 -3.20 16.28
C ASP A 193 13.45 -2.53 17.49
N PRO A 194 12.83 -2.59 18.69
CA PRO A 194 13.40 -1.97 19.90
C PRO A 194 14.84 -2.38 20.23
N ARG A 195 15.24 -3.61 19.85
CA ARG A 195 16.60 -4.15 20.09
C ARG A 195 17.70 -3.42 19.28
N VAL A 196 17.33 -2.72 18.20
CA VAL A 196 18.27 -2.00 17.32
C VAL A 196 17.94 -0.51 17.19
N ARG A 197 17.04 0.00 18.02
CA ARG A 197 16.53 1.39 17.97
C ARG A 197 17.63 2.45 18.13
N ASP A 198 18.69 2.13 18.88
CA ASP A 198 19.80 3.06 19.12
C ASP A 198 20.79 3.13 17.94
N HIS A 199 20.65 2.25 16.93
CA HIS A 199 21.48 2.33 15.74
C HIS A 199 21.22 3.66 15.00
N PRO A 200 22.26 4.46 14.68
CA PRO A 200 22.10 5.83 14.16
C PRO A 200 21.15 5.94 12.95
N LYS A 201 21.20 5.00 12.01
CA LYS A 201 20.32 4.99 10.84
C LYS A 201 18.85 4.75 11.23
N ILE A 202 18.59 3.83 12.15
CA ILE A 202 17.23 3.52 12.62
C ILE A 202 16.66 4.69 13.43
N LYS A 203 17.48 5.27 14.31
CA LYS A 203 17.12 6.48 15.04
C LYS A 203 16.72 7.62 14.11
N SER A 204 17.45 7.84 13.03
CA SER A 204 17.11 8.85 12.01
C SER A 204 15.75 8.60 11.34
N LEU A 205 15.38 7.34 11.08
CA LEU A 205 14.06 7.00 10.52
C LEU A 205 12.92 7.31 11.51
N VAL A 206 13.12 6.96 12.78
CA VAL A 206 12.16 7.26 13.85
C VAL A 206 11.98 8.78 13.98
N GLU A 207 13.08 9.53 14.06
CA GLU A 207 13.06 10.99 14.14
C GLU A 207 12.39 11.65 12.92
N SER A 208 12.60 11.12 11.72
CA SER A 208 11.94 11.58 10.50
C SER A 208 10.42 11.43 10.57
N SER A 209 9.94 10.27 11.04
CA SER A 209 8.51 10.01 11.20
C SER A 209 7.88 10.89 12.29
N GLU A 210 8.58 11.11 13.41
CA GLU A 210 8.12 11.99 14.48
C GLU A 210 8.10 13.47 14.03
N ARG A 211 9.09 13.90 13.23
CA ARG A 211 9.06 15.24 12.60
C ARG A 211 7.86 15.41 11.69
N ALA A 212 7.54 14.39 10.88
CA ALA A 212 6.35 14.43 10.01
C ALA A 212 5.07 14.59 10.82
N ARG A 213 4.91 13.80 11.89
CA ARG A 213 3.79 13.92 12.82
C ARG A 213 3.64 15.35 13.34
N GLN A 214 4.73 15.94 13.80
CA GLN A 214 4.75 17.28 14.40
C GLN A 214 4.47 18.38 13.36
N ILE A 215 5.20 18.37 12.23
CA ILE A 215 5.12 19.40 11.20
C ILE A 215 3.74 19.39 10.53
N PHE A 216 3.23 18.21 10.19
CA PHE A 216 1.95 18.07 9.50
C PHE A 216 0.77 17.91 10.43
N LYS A 217 0.98 17.89 11.75
CA LYS A 217 -0.07 17.64 12.75
C LYS A 217 -0.93 16.43 12.42
N LEU A 218 -0.29 15.27 12.22
CA LEU A 218 -1.01 14.05 11.84
C LEU A 218 -1.98 13.63 12.93
N THR A 219 -3.24 13.34 12.55
CA THR A 219 -4.26 12.83 13.47
C THR A 219 -4.19 11.31 13.60
N GLU A 220 -3.58 10.62 12.63
CA GLU A 220 -3.52 9.17 12.52
C GLU A 220 -2.07 8.69 12.63
N TYR A 221 -1.51 8.69 13.85
CA TYR A 221 -0.15 8.23 14.10
C TYR A 221 -0.06 7.58 15.49
N GLN A 222 0.40 6.33 15.55
CA GLN A 222 0.50 5.54 16.79
C GLN A 222 1.95 5.19 17.16
N GLY A 223 2.91 5.74 16.46
CA GLY A 223 4.34 5.50 16.73
C GLY A 223 4.86 4.17 16.16
N MET A 224 6.07 3.81 16.63
CA MET A 224 6.79 2.62 16.17
C MET A 224 6.27 1.35 16.84
N ASN A 225 6.30 0.25 16.10
CA ASN A 225 5.91 -1.09 16.56
C ASN A 225 4.46 -1.21 17.09
N TYR A 226 3.59 -0.27 16.76
CA TYR A 226 2.17 -0.39 17.06
C TYR A 226 1.50 -1.42 16.13
N THR A 227 1.84 -1.38 14.86
CA THR A 227 1.28 -2.27 13.83
C THR A 227 2.23 -2.45 12.66
N ILE A 228 2.13 -3.59 11.99
CA ILE A 228 2.51 -3.70 10.59
C ILE A 228 1.55 -2.83 9.79
N MET A 229 2.07 -1.96 8.92
CA MET A 229 1.34 -0.89 8.24
C MET A 229 -0.03 -1.35 7.69
N HIS A 230 -0.05 -2.44 6.95
CA HIS A 230 -1.26 -2.90 6.27
C HIS A 230 -2.31 -3.49 7.23
N THR A 231 -1.89 -4.06 8.37
CA THR A 231 -2.77 -4.81 9.28
C THR A 231 -3.84 -3.91 9.90
N GLU A 232 -3.45 -2.92 10.71
CA GLU A 232 -4.44 -2.05 11.36
C GLU A 232 -5.05 -1.03 10.39
N PHE A 233 -4.35 -0.67 9.31
CA PHE A 233 -4.94 0.16 8.29
C PHE A 233 -6.17 -0.54 7.66
N CYS A 234 -6.05 -1.80 7.29
CA CYS A 234 -7.16 -2.58 6.75
C CYS A 234 -8.24 -2.84 7.80
N ARG A 235 -7.86 -3.19 9.04
CA ARG A 235 -8.82 -3.51 10.11
C ARG A 235 -9.64 -2.31 10.57
N GLU A 236 -9.07 -1.12 10.59
CA GLU A 236 -9.70 0.05 11.22
C GLU A 236 -10.05 1.18 10.23
N ARG A 237 -9.31 1.39 9.11
CA ARG A 237 -9.39 2.61 8.31
C ARG A 237 -9.89 2.43 6.88
N ALA A 238 -9.37 1.45 6.16
CA ALA A 238 -9.78 1.20 4.78
C ALA A 238 -11.28 0.88 4.72
N GLN A 239 -12.00 1.51 3.80
CA GLN A 239 -13.45 1.32 3.63
C GLN A 239 -13.77 0.96 2.19
N PRO A 240 -14.83 0.17 1.94
CA PRO A 240 -15.27 -0.16 0.59
C PRO A 240 -15.40 1.07 -0.31
N GLY A 241 -14.91 0.94 -1.53
CA GLY A 241 -14.98 2.00 -2.54
C GLY A 241 -13.91 3.09 -2.43
N MET A 242 -13.02 3.06 -1.44
CA MET A 242 -11.92 4.03 -1.32
C MET A 242 -10.79 3.74 -2.30
N LEU A 243 -10.09 4.80 -2.72
CA LEU A 243 -8.82 4.76 -3.43
C LEU A 243 -7.67 5.06 -2.45
N ILE A 244 -6.75 4.10 -2.30
CA ILE A 244 -5.63 4.16 -1.36
C ILE A 244 -4.32 4.06 -2.14
N ILE A 245 -3.42 5.00 -1.94
CA ILE A 245 -2.08 4.99 -2.54
C ILE A 245 -1.05 4.80 -1.44
N GLY A 246 -0.21 3.80 -1.58
CA GLY A 246 0.81 3.48 -0.58
C GLY A 246 2.20 3.29 -1.15
N SER A 247 3.20 3.55 -0.33
CA SER A 247 4.61 3.42 -0.71
C SER A 247 5.19 2.01 -0.53
N ASP A 248 4.33 1.02 -0.35
CA ASP A 248 4.67 -0.39 -0.27
C ASP A 248 3.83 -1.21 -1.25
N SER A 249 4.44 -2.23 -1.87
CA SER A 249 3.78 -3.09 -2.86
C SER A 249 2.59 -3.87 -2.28
N HIS A 250 2.59 -4.17 -0.96
CA HIS A 250 1.48 -4.86 -0.29
C HIS A 250 0.32 -3.95 0.14
N THR A 251 0.30 -2.68 -0.31
CA THR A 251 -0.85 -1.78 -0.15
C THR A 251 -2.14 -2.42 -0.67
N CYS A 252 -2.06 -3.28 -1.69
CA CYS A 252 -3.17 -4.07 -2.23
C CYS A 252 -3.92 -4.91 -1.18
N SER A 253 -3.35 -5.17 -0.01
CA SER A 253 -4.03 -5.88 1.10
C SER A 253 -5.38 -5.30 1.47
N ALA A 254 -5.56 -3.97 1.35
CA ALA A 254 -6.83 -3.30 1.67
C ALA A 254 -7.97 -3.64 0.68
N GLY A 255 -7.65 -4.29 -0.43
CA GLY A 255 -8.65 -4.87 -1.33
C GLY A 255 -9.53 -5.95 -0.69
N SER A 256 -9.08 -6.53 0.43
CA SER A 256 -9.87 -7.48 1.23
C SER A 256 -11.19 -6.90 1.75
N VAL A 257 -11.26 -5.59 1.93
CA VAL A 257 -12.46 -4.84 2.30
C VAL A 257 -13.02 -4.02 1.13
N SER A 258 -12.67 -4.39 -0.11
CA SER A 258 -13.17 -3.76 -1.34
C SER A 258 -12.73 -2.31 -1.54
N SER A 259 -11.56 -1.95 -1.04
CA SER A 259 -10.87 -0.70 -1.39
C SER A 259 -9.94 -0.95 -2.57
N LEU A 260 -9.89 -0.05 -3.55
CA LEU A 260 -8.85 -0.09 -4.56
C LEU A 260 -7.56 0.51 -3.97
N ALA A 261 -6.61 -0.34 -3.69
CA ALA A 261 -5.40 0.03 -2.99
C ALA A 261 -4.16 -0.34 -3.83
N ILE A 262 -3.35 0.65 -4.15
CA ILE A 262 -2.25 0.50 -5.12
C ILE A 262 -0.93 0.90 -4.46
N GLY A 263 0.06 0.00 -4.53
CA GLY A 263 1.43 0.29 -4.14
C GLY A 263 2.20 0.98 -5.26
N LEU A 264 2.89 2.09 -4.93
CA LEU A 264 3.64 2.89 -5.91
C LEU A 264 5.01 3.28 -5.35
N GLY A 265 5.85 3.87 -6.18
CA GLY A 265 7.12 4.45 -5.79
C GLY A 265 6.95 5.73 -4.97
N VAL A 266 8.03 6.14 -4.33
CA VAL A 266 8.05 7.26 -3.37
C VAL A 266 7.61 8.57 -4.01
N ALA A 267 8.07 8.89 -5.23
CA ALA A 267 7.69 10.10 -5.96
C ALA A 267 6.20 10.11 -6.30
N ASP A 268 5.68 8.96 -6.79
CA ASP A 268 4.26 8.78 -7.09
C ASP A 268 3.37 8.94 -5.85
N VAL A 269 3.84 8.48 -4.68
CA VAL A 269 3.07 8.58 -3.42
C VAL A 269 3.20 9.97 -2.78
N THR A 270 4.31 10.66 -3.00
CA THR A 270 4.48 12.04 -2.52
C THR A 270 3.59 13.02 -3.29
N LEU A 271 3.25 12.74 -4.53
CA LEU A 271 2.40 13.59 -5.34
C LEU A 271 0.97 13.73 -4.76
N PRO A 272 0.21 12.66 -4.50
CA PRO A 272 -1.10 12.76 -3.84
C PRO A 272 -1.02 13.26 -2.39
N LEU A 273 0.09 13.03 -1.68
CA LEU A 273 0.30 13.65 -0.37
C LEU A 273 0.21 15.18 -0.44
N VAL A 274 0.75 15.78 -1.51
CA VAL A 274 0.82 17.25 -1.68
C VAL A 274 -0.39 17.82 -2.41
N THR A 275 -0.90 17.11 -3.43
CA THR A 275 -1.96 17.58 -4.33
C THR A 275 -3.35 17.04 -4.00
N GLY A 276 -3.44 15.89 -3.32
CA GLY A 276 -4.68 15.12 -3.14
C GLY A 276 -5.03 14.24 -4.33
N GLU A 277 -4.25 14.27 -5.40
CA GLU A 277 -4.56 13.61 -6.66
C GLU A 277 -3.40 12.76 -7.17
N THR A 278 -3.73 11.73 -7.92
CA THR A 278 -2.78 10.95 -8.72
C THR A 278 -3.32 10.79 -10.14
N TRP A 279 -2.56 10.10 -10.99
CA TRP A 279 -2.99 9.74 -12.33
C TRP A 279 -2.85 8.23 -12.52
N ILE A 280 -3.67 7.66 -13.39
CA ILE A 280 -3.55 6.27 -13.81
C ILE A 280 -3.97 6.13 -15.27
N LYS A 281 -3.30 5.23 -15.98
CA LYS A 281 -3.85 4.62 -17.18
C LYS A 281 -4.72 3.47 -16.71
N VAL A 282 -6.02 3.53 -16.90
CA VAL A 282 -6.98 2.53 -16.43
C VAL A 282 -6.53 1.14 -16.90
N PRO A 283 -6.19 0.22 -15.99
CA PRO A 283 -5.72 -1.10 -16.37
C PRO A 283 -6.87 -2.01 -16.77
N GLU A 284 -6.55 -3.08 -17.48
CA GLU A 284 -7.47 -4.20 -17.65
C GLU A 284 -7.72 -4.88 -16.29
N THR A 285 -8.86 -5.56 -16.19
CA THR A 285 -9.24 -6.32 -15.00
C THR A 285 -9.28 -7.80 -15.32
N LEU A 286 -8.63 -8.59 -14.46
CA LEU A 286 -8.68 -10.05 -14.44
C LEU A 286 -9.69 -10.52 -13.41
N GLU A 287 -10.58 -11.44 -13.76
CA GLU A 287 -11.49 -12.08 -12.81
C GLU A 287 -10.93 -13.41 -12.30
N ILE A 288 -10.84 -13.57 -10.97
CA ILE A 288 -10.65 -14.86 -10.29
C ILE A 288 -11.94 -15.21 -9.57
N ARG A 289 -12.67 -16.17 -10.12
CA ARG A 289 -13.98 -16.58 -9.60
C ARG A 289 -13.85 -17.78 -8.69
N PHE A 290 -14.09 -17.60 -7.39
CA PHE A 290 -14.10 -18.67 -6.40
C PHE A 290 -15.43 -19.42 -6.38
N ILE A 291 -15.38 -20.75 -6.41
CA ILE A 291 -16.53 -21.65 -6.24
C ILE A 291 -16.31 -22.58 -5.07
N ASN A 292 -17.38 -23.13 -4.53
CA ASN A 292 -17.37 -24.03 -3.38
C ASN A 292 -16.81 -23.36 -2.09
N GLN A 293 -16.44 -24.16 -1.10
CA GLN A 293 -15.85 -23.71 0.15
C GLN A 293 -14.56 -24.48 0.43
N PRO A 294 -13.56 -23.85 1.08
CA PRO A 294 -12.36 -24.54 1.48
C PRO A 294 -12.64 -25.49 2.66
N ARG A 295 -11.74 -26.42 2.89
CA ARG A 295 -11.74 -27.24 4.10
C ARG A 295 -11.57 -26.35 5.34
N PRO A 296 -12.29 -26.61 6.46
CA PRO A 296 -12.10 -25.86 7.69
C PRO A 296 -10.62 -25.84 8.14
N GLY A 297 -10.15 -24.66 8.55
CA GLY A 297 -8.76 -24.45 8.98
C GLY A 297 -7.76 -24.14 7.86
N LEU A 298 -8.16 -24.22 6.58
CA LEU A 298 -7.37 -23.70 5.47
C LEU A 298 -7.76 -22.24 5.19
N GLY A 299 -6.77 -21.36 5.18
CA GLY A 299 -6.97 -19.92 5.10
C GLY A 299 -6.56 -19.30 3.78
N GLY A 300 -6.56 -17.96 3.76
CA GLY A 300 -6.22 -17.17 2.57
C GLY A 300 -4.84 -17.46 2.01
N LYS A 301 -3.90 -17.87 2.84
CA LYS A 301 -2.54 -18.21 2.40
C LYS A 301 -2.52 -19.48 1.52
N ASP A 302 -3.19 -20.55 1.93
CA ASP A 302 -3.26 -21.77 1.10
C ASP A 302 -4.02 -21.49 -0.21
N ILE A 303 -5.05 -20.63 -0.17
CA ILE A 303 -5.81 -20.22 -1.37
C ILE A 303 -4.91 -19.50 -2.38
N ILE A 304 -4.13 -18.51 -1.95
CA ILE A 304 -3.26 -17.78 -2.88
C ILE A 304 -2.11 -18.64 -3.38
N LEU A 305 -1.59 -19.56 -2.57
CA LEU A 305 -0.60 -20.52 -3.03
C LEU A 305 -1.20 -21.44 -4.10
N TYR A 306 -2.46 -21.86 -3.95
CA TYR A 306 -3.16 -22.62 -4.99
C TYR A 306 -3.35 -21.80 -6.29
N VAL A 307 -3.74 -20.54 -6.21
CA VAL A 307 -3.81 -19.65 -7.37
C VAL A 307 -2.45 -19.53 -8.07
N LEU A 308 -1.37 -19.34 -7.30
CA LEU A 308 0.00 -19.27 -7.84
C LEU A 308 0.47 -20.59 -8.46
N LYS A 309 0.02 -21.72 -7.91
CA LYS A 309 0.29 -23.06 -8.49
C LYS A 309 -0.35 -23.19 -9.87
N GLU A 310 -1.64 -22.86 -9.98
CA GLU A 310 -2.43 -23.05 -11.19
C GLU A 310 -2.10 -22.02 -12.29
N LEU A 311 -1.97 -20.76 -11.94
CA LEU A 311 -1.89 -19.65 -12.90
C LEU A 311 -0.49 -19.05 -13.06
N LYS A 312 0.45 -19.38 -12.17
CA LYS A 312 1.83 -18.87 -12.17
C LYS A 312 1.94 -17.36 -12.03
N ARG A 313 3.09 -16.90 -11.53
CA ARG A 313 3.36 -15.46 -11.33
C ARG A 313 3.67 -14.76 -12.66
N ASN A 314 3.34 -13.47 -12.73
CA ASN A 314 3.65 -12.60 -13.87
C ASN A 314 3.19 -13.17 -15.24
N THR A 315 2.04 -13.81 -15.22
CA THR A 315 1.38 -14.36 -16.42
C THR A 315 0.10 -13.57 -16.66
N VAL A 316 -1.05 -14.17 -16.37
CA VAL A 316 -2.37 -13.59 -16.63
C VAL A 316 -2.70 -12.34 -15.81
N ALA A 317 -2.07 -12.18 -14.63
CA ALA A 317 -2.28 -11.01 -13.78
C ALA A 317 -1.36 -9.82 -14.11
N SER A 318 -0.36 -10.01 -14.98
CA SER A 318 0.63 -8.97 -15.28
C SER A 318 -0.03 -7.71 -15.82
N GLU A 319 0.31 -6.55 -15.25
CA GLU A 319 -0.25 -5.24 -15.61
C GLU A 319 -1.78 -5.10 -15.46
N ARG A 320 -2.44 -6.01 -14.73
CA ARG A 320 -3.88 -6.03 -14.49
C ARG A 320 -4.22 -5.87 -13.02
N ILE A 321 -5.43 -5.43 -12.75
CA ILE A 321 -6.04 -5.51 -11.41
C ILE A 321 -6.82 -6.81 -11.34
N VAL A 322 -6.67 -7.53 -10.22
CA VAL A 322 -7.35 -8.81 -10.00
C VAL A 322 -8.60 -8.58 -9.17
N GLU A 323 -9.77 -8.92 -9.70
CA GLU A 323 -11.02 -8.96 -8.94
C GLU A 323 -11.33 -10.39 -8.52
N TYR A 324 -11.43 -10.58 -7.21
CA TYR A 324 -11.84 -11.84 -6.61
C TYR A 324 -13.36 -11.83 -6.43
N THR A 325 -14.02 -12.78 -7.10
CA THR A 325 -15.47 -12.85 -7.26
C THR A 325 -16.02 -14.23 -6.90
N GLY A 326 -17.28 -14.44 -7.15
CA GLY A 326 -17.93 -15.75 -7.13
C GLY A 326 -18.50 -16.18 -5.78
N PRO A 327 -19.33 -17.25 -5.79
CA PRO A 327 -20.08 -17.68 -4.60
C PRO A 327 -19.20 -18.25 -3.48
N GLY A 328 -17.96 -18.64 -3.78
CA GLY A 328 -16.99 -19.10 -2.79
C GLY A 328 -16.54 -18.01 -1.83
N LEU A 329 -16.58 -16.74 -2.24
CA LEU A 329 -16.10 -15.60 -1.43
C LEU A 329 -16.82 -15.51 -0.07
N ARG A 330 -18.11 -15.80 -0.01
CA ARG A 330 -18.92 -15.74 1.22
C ARG A 330 -18.43 -16.68 2.33
N HIS A 331 -17.64 -17.68 1.98
CA HIS A 331 -17.05 -18.63 2.94
C HIS A 331 -15.70 -18.17 3.49
N LEU A 332 -15.19 -17.03 3.04
CA LEU A 332 -13.89 -16.48 3.39
C LEU A 332 -14.06 -15.20 4.21
N SER A 333 -13.47 -15.20 5.40
CA SER A 333 -13.41 -14.00 6.26
C SER A 333 -12.62 -12.87 5.58
N CYS A 334 -12.77 -11.62 6.03
CA CYS A 334 -11.91 -10.53 5.57
C CYS A 334 -10.43 -10.77 5.89
N ASP A 335 -10.11 -11.49 6.96
CA ASP A 335 -8.74 -11.91 7.29
C ASP A 335 -8.18 -12.89 6.24
N ALA A 336 -8.97 -13.89 5.81
CA ALA A 336 -8.57 -14.77 4.72
C ALA A 336 -8.41 -14.00 3.39
N ARG A 337 -9.34 -13.09 3.08
CA ARG A 337 -9.25 -12.22 1.90
C ARG A 337 -8.01 -11.33 1.92
N PHE A 338 -7.61 -10.89 3.10
CA PHE A 338 -6.42 -10.07 3.30
C PHE A 338 -5.16 -10.77 2.80
N ALA A 339 -4.98 -12.05 3.07
CA ALA A 339 -3.80 -12.81 2.64
C ALA A 339 -3.68 -12.92 1.11
N PHE A 340 -4.77 -13.21 0.39
CA PHE A 340 -4.67 -13.32 -1.07
C PHE A 340 -4.69 -11.96 -1.78
N CYS A 341 -5.38 -10.95 -1.27
CA CYS A 341 -5.20 -9.58 -1.76
C CYS A 341 -3.77 -9.08 -1.56
N ASN A 342 -3.16 -9.36 -0.40
CA ASN A 342 -1.77 -9.04 -0.10
C ASN A 342 -0.81 -9.65 -1.15
N MET A 343 -0.93 -10.95 -1.42
CA MET A 343 -0.04 -11.65 -2.35
C MET A 343 -0.43 -11.52 -3.83
N THR A 344 -1.41 -10.69 -4.17
CA THR A 344 -1.69 -10.37 -5.57
C THR A 344 -0.49 -9.70 -6.25
N THR A 345 0.33 -8.96 -5.50
CA THR A 345 1.58 -8.40 -6.04
C THR A 345 2.61 -9.49 -6.38
N GLU A 346 2.68 -10.61 -5.63
CA GLU A 346 3.51 -11.77 -5.99
C GLU A 346 2.94 -12.54 -7.18
N PHE A 347 1.63 -12.53 -7.36
CA PHE A 347 0.96 -13.06 -8.56
C PHE A 347 1.28 -12.22 -9.81
N GLY A 348 1.66 -10.95 -9.63
CA GLY A 348 2.04 -10.01 -10.69
C GLY A 348 0.97 -8.96 -10.98
N GLY A 349 -0.12 -8.94 -10.22
CA GLY A 349 -1.18 -7.94 -10.34
C GLY A 349 -0.79 -6.57 -9.75
N ILE A 350 -1.36 -5.52 -10.31
CA ILE A 350 -1.23 -4.14 -9.80
C ILE A 350 -1.86 -4.03 -8.41
N SER A 351 -3.04 -4.61 -8.25
CA SER A 351 -3.81 -4.69 -7.02
C SER A 351 -4.75 -5.89 -7.09
N GLY A 352 -5.22 -6.33 -5.93
CA GLY A 352 -6.28 -7.33 -5.83
C GLY A 352 -7.37 -6.84 -4.91
N LEU A 353 -8.63 -6.97 -5.33
CA LEU A 353 -9.75 -6.56 -4.51
C LEU A 353 -10.91 -7.57 -4.59
N CYS A 354 -11.59 -7.75 -3.47
CA CYS A 354 -12.77 -8.59 -3.37
C CYS A 354 -14.03 -7.80 -3.70
N VAL A 355 -14.93 -8.41 -4.44
CA VAL A 355 -16.30 -7.87 -4.57
C VAL A 355 -16.93 -7.84 -3.18
N PRO A 356 -17.45 -6.69 -2.72
CA PRO A 356 -18.03 -6.58 -1.39
C PRO A 356 -19.32 -7.40 -1.26
N ASP A 357 -19.47 -8.04 -0.13
CA ASP A 357 -20.62 -8.85 0.25
C ASP A 357 -21.03 -8.58 1.70
N GLU A 358 -21.88 -9.45 2.23
CA GLU A 358 -22.32 -9.38 3.62
C GLU A 358 -21.17 -9.52 4.62
N VAL A 359 -20.14 -10.33 4.28
CA VAL A 359 -18.96 -10.54 5.13
C VAL A 359 -18.16 -9.25 5.24
N THR A 360 -17.97 -8.56 4.11
CA THR A 360 -17.33 -7.24 4.08
C THR A 360 -18.11 -6.24 4.92
N LYS A 361 -19.42 -6.17 4.72
CA LYS A 361 -20.28 -5.23 5.45
C LYS A 361 -20.22 -5.46 6.96
N GLU A 362 -20.32 -6.71 7.39
CA GLU A 362 -20.26 -7.06 8.82
C GLU A 362 -18.89 -6.70 9.42
N PHE A 363 -17.81 -6.94 8.70
CA PHE A 363 -16.45 -6.58 9.14
C PHE A 363 -16.33 -5.06 9.37
N ILE A 364 -16.86 -4.25 8.46
CA ILE A 364 -16.87 -2.78 8.57
C ILE A 364 -17.77 -2.33 9.72
N ASP A 365 -18.99 -2.88 9.84
CA ASP A 365 -19.99 -2.45 10.84
C ASP A 365 -19.52 -2.71 12.29
N ARG A 366 -18.68 -3.72 12.52
CA ARG A 366 -18.09 -4.02 13.82
C ARG A 366 -17.07 -2.98 14.33
N ARG A 367 -16.58 -2.10 13.45
CA ARG A 367 -15.64 -1.05 13.84
C ARG A 367 -16.27 -0.11 14.85
N LYS A 368 -15.52 0.26 15.88
CA LYS A 368 -16.02 1.11 16.98
C LYS A 368 -16.22 2.56 16.55
N MET A 369 -15.26 3.10 15.79
CA MET A 369 -15.24 4.52 15.41
C MET A 369 -16.10 4.78 14.17
N PRO A 370 -17.12 5.68 14.26
CA PRO A 370 -18.00 6.02 13.13
C PRO A 370 -17.23 6.51 11.89
N LYS A 371 -16.18 7.31 12.06
CA LYS A 371 -15.36 7.84 10.93
C LYS A 371 -14.76 6.74 10.04
N TYR A 372 -14.55 5.54 10.58
CA TYR A 372 -13.98 4.42 9.84
C TYR A 372 -15.00 3.53 9.14
N LYS A 373 -16.27 3.92 9.12
CA LYS A 373 -17.33 3.20 8.41
C LYS A 373 -18.33 4.09 7.67
N LYS A 374 -18.43 5.36 8.03
CA LYS A 374 -19.43 6.29 7.45
C LYS A 374 -19.22 6.66 5.98
N HIS A 375 -18.02 6.41 5.43
CA HIS A 375 -17.68 6.71 4.03
C HIS A 375 -17.64 5.47 3.14
N SER A 376 -18.15 4.34 3.63
CA SER A 376 -18.16 3.09 2.89
C SER A 376 -19.16 3.16 1.73
N LEU A 377 -18.66 2.99 0.50
CA LEU A 377 -19.43 2.90 -0.72
C LEU A 377 -19.28 1.49 -1.31
N TYR A 378 -20.38 0.76 -1.37
CA TYR A 378 -20.36 -0.61 -1.86
C TYR A 378 -20.70 -0.63 -3.34
N TYR A 379 -19.69 -0.82 -4.18
CA TYR A 379 -19.86 -1.07 -5.61
C TYR A 379 -19.87 -2.56 -5.90
N GLN A 380 -20.55 -2.97 -6.95
CA GLN A 380 -20.45 -4.34 -7.50
C GLN A 380 -20.24 -4.25 -9.01
N PRO A 381 -19.54 -5.23 -9.64
CA PRO A 381 -19.45 -5.25 -11.09
C PRO A 381 -20.82 -5.36 -11.72
N ASP A 382 -20.99 -4.75 -12.90
CA ASP A 382 -22.21 -4.93 -13.69
C ASP A 382 -22.26 -6.36 -14.28
N GLU A 383 -23.44 -6.87 -14.53
CA GLU A 383 -23.61 -8.21 -15.11
C GLU A 383 -22.96 -8.34 -16.51
N ASP A 384 -22.91 -7.24 -17.26
CA ASP A 384 -22.31 -7.12 -18.59
C ASP A 384 -20.89 -6.51 -18.55
N ALA A 385 -20.23 -6.46 -17.36
CA ALA A 385 -18.86 -6.01 -17.21
C ALA A 385 -17.91 -6.87 -18.06
N GLN A 386 -16.93 -6.22 -18.68
CA GLN A 386 -15.95 -6.89 -19.51
C GLN A 386 -14.64 -7.09 -18.75
N TYR A 387 -14.28 -8.33 -18.51
CA TYR A 387 -12.97 -8.73 -17.98
C TYR A 387 -12.04 -9.11 -19.13
N ALA A 388 -10.76 -8.85 -18.99
CA ALA A 388 -9.76 -9.30 -20.00
C ALA A 388 -9.72 -10.82 -20.07
N GLU A 389 -9.75 -11.47 -18.91
CA GLU A 389 -9.83 -12.92 -18.77
C GLU A 389 -10.55 -13.26 -17.46
N SER A 390 -11.14 -14.46 -17.38
CA SER A 390 -11.82 -14.99 -16.19
C SER A 390 -11.36 -16.42 -15.92
N TYR A 391 -10.95 -16.68 -14.66
CA TYR A 391 -10.51 -18.00 -14.22
C TYR A 391 -11.35 -18.46 -13.02
N THR A 392 -11.75 -19.72 -13.05
CA THR A 392 -12.50 -20.33 -11.95
C THR A 392 -11.57 -21.16 -11.08
N ILE A 393 -11.54 -20.85 -9.80
CA ILE A 393 -10.78 -21.55 -8.78
C ILE A 393 -11.74 -22.26 -7.84
N ASP A 394 -11.61 -23.58 -7.75
CA ASP A 394 -12.42 -24.42 -6.87
C ASP A 394 -11.76 -24.51 -5.48
N LEU A 395 -12.37 -23.84 -4.50
CA LEU A 395 -11.84 -23.83 -3.12
C LEU A 395 -11.86 -25.20 -2.44
N HIS A 396 -12.66 -26.14 -2.93
CA HIS A 396 -12.68 -27.51 -2.41
C HIS A 396 -11.37 -28.27 -2.73
N LYS A 397 -10.60 -27.84 -3.73
CA LYS A 397 -9.31 -28.42 -4.12
C LYS A 397 -8.13 -27.82 -3.35
N VAL A 398 -8.36 -26.82 -2.50
CA VAL A 398 -7.30 -26.23 -1.68
C VAL A 398 -6.90 -27.22 -0.60
N GLU A 399 -5.61 -27.49 -0.51
CA GLU A 399 -4.96 -28.31 0.48
C GLU A 399 -3.76 -27.55 1.07
N PRO A 400 -3.09 -28.05 2.13
CA PRO A 400 -1.87 -27.41 2.60
C PRO A 400 -0.77 -27.42 1.54
N PHE A 401 -0.28 -26.24 1.19
CA PHE A 401 0.76 -26.03 0.17
C PHE A 401 2.04 -25.45 0.75
N VAL A 402 3.15 -25.71 0.05
CA VAL A 402 4.44 -25.10 0.28
C VAL A 402 4.94 -24.48 -1.01
N ALA A 403 5.27 -23.18 -0.99
CA ALA A 403 6.01 -22.54 -2.07
C ALA A 403 7.51 -22.68 -1.79
N ILE A 404 8.18 -23.46 -2.63
CA ILE A 404 9.60 -23.80 -2.46
C ILE A 404 10.47 -22.62 -2.90
N TYR A 405 11.44 -22.27 -2.07
CA TYR A 405 12.50 -21.30 -2.39
C TYR A 405 13.11 -21.54 -3.79
N PRO A 406 13.47 -20.55 -4.59
CA PRO A 406 13.34 -19.09 -4.32
C PRO A 406 12.15 -18.43 -5.04
N LYS A 407 11.10 -19.15 -5.36
CA LYS A 407 9.99 -18.63 -6.18
C LYS A 407 8.64 -18.87 -5.50
N PRO A 408 7.80 -17.84 -5.31
CA PRO A 408 6.50 -17.97 -4.63
C PRO A 408 5.46 -18.77 -5.43
N ASP A 409 5.69 -19.00 -6.72
CA ASP A 409 4.86 -19.82 -7.60
C ASP A 409 5.41 -21.25 -7.85
N ASN A 410 6.52 -21.61 -7.19
CA ASN A 410 6.98 -22.99 -7.14
C ASN A 410 6.26 -23.75 -6.02
N VAL A 411 4.96 -23.91 -6.20
CA VAL A 411 4.05 -24.44 -5.18
C VAL A 411 3.78 -25.91 -5.40
N VAL A 412 3.94 -26.67 -4.31
CA VAL A 412 3.66 -28.12 -4.24
C VAL A 412 2.77 -28.43 -3.05
N PRO A 413 1.99 -29.53 -3.06
CA PRO A 413 1.34 -30.06 -1.87
C PRO A 413 2.37 -30.35 -0.77
N VAL A 414 2.01 -30.09 0.49
CA VAL A 414 2.91 -30.29 1.64
C VAL A 414 3.47 -31.72 1.72
N GLY A 415 2.69 -32.71 1.31
CA GLY A 415 3.11 -34.13 1.30
C GLY A 415 4.33 -34.41 0.42
N GLU A 416 4.56 -33.65 -0.64
CA GLU A 416 5.71 -33.85 -1.54
C GLU A 416 7.04 -33.41 -0.90
N VAL A 417 7.01 -32.52 0.09
CA VAL A 417 8.19 -31.98 0.77
C VAL A 417 8.22 -32.30 2.27
N ALA A 418 7.29 -33.12 2.73
CA ALA A 418 7.24 -33.54 4.12
C ALA A 418 8.55 -34.19 4.56
N GLY A 419 8.99 -33.96 5.81
CA GLY A 419 10.26 -34.43 6.35
C GLY A 419 11.48 -33.58 6.01
N THR A 420 11.36 -32.54 5.18
CA THR A 420 12.45 -31.58 4.93
C THR A 420 12.83 -30.88 6.23
N ALA A 421 14.10 -31.05 6.67
CA ALA A 421 14.60 -30.45 7.91
C ALA A 421 14.63 -28.91 7.86
N LEU A 422 14.33 -28.29 9.00
CA LEU A 422 14.25 -26.85 9.16
C LEU A 422 15.18 -26.38 10.29
N ASP A 423 15.81 -25.22 10.10
CA ASP A 423 16.52 -24.46 11.13
C ASP A 423 15.60 -23.45 11.82
N GLY A 424 14.49 -23.08 11.19
CA GLY A 424 13.57 -22.11 11.75
C GLY A 424 12.15 -22.15 11.19
N CYS A 425 11.21 -21.74 12.07
CA CYS A 425 9.79 -21.56 11.80
C CYS A 425 9.39 -20.14 12.14
N PHE A 426 8.82 -19.40 11.17
CA PHE A 426 8.39 -18.02 11.37
C PHE A 426 6.91 -17.86 11.02
N ILE A 427 6.10 -17.42 11.99
CA ILE A 427 4.70 -17.04 11.81
C ILE A 427 4.58 -15.54 11.97
N GLY A 428 4.23 -14.81 10.91
CA GLY A 428 4.19 -13.35 10.93
C GLY A 428 4.18 -12.74 9.54
N ALA A 429 4.63 -11.50 9.47
CA ALA A 429 4.56 -10.64 8.30
C ALA A 429 3.15 -10.11 7.99
N CYS A 430 3.07 -9.20 6.99
CA CYS A 430 1.80 -8.56 6.65
C CYS A 430 0.77 -9.50 6.01
N THR A 431 1.13 -10.69 5.53
CA THR A 431 0.18 -11.70 5.06
C THR A 431 -0.49 -12.50 6.16
N THR A 432 0.03 -12.44 7.39
CA THR A 432 -0.48 -13.22 8.51
C THR A 432 -1.48 -12.41 9.30
N ALA A 433 -2.75 -12.65 9.04
CA ALA A 433 -3.84 -11.97 9.71
C ALA A 433 -4.09 -12.51 11.13
N ARG A 434 -5.01 -11.87 11.87
CA ARG A 434 -5.41 -12.32 13.20
C ARG A 434 -5.93 -13.77 13.20
N GLU A 435 -6.73 -14.12 12.21
CA GLU A 435 -7.28 -15.47 12.03
C GLU A 435 -6.18 -16.53 11.92
N ASP A 436 -5.13 -16.28 11.15
CA ASP A 436 -3.99 -17.19 10.98
C ASP A 436 -3.25 -17.44 12.30
N LEU A 437 -3.10 -16.39 13.12
CA LEU A 437 -2.47 -16.50 14.44
C LEU A 437 -3.32 -17.33 15.42
N VAL A 438 -4.64 -17.18 15.37
CA VAL A 438 -5.56 -17.99 16.19
C VAL A 438 -5.55 -19.45 15.74
N LEU A 439 -5.60 -19.69 14.43
CA LEU A 439 -5.53 -21.05 13.86
C LEU A 439 -4.22 -21.76 14.24
N GLY A 440 -3.08 -21.04 14.09
CA GLY A 440 -1.78 -21.58 14.50
C GLY A 440 -1.74 -21.96 15.98
N ALA A 441 -2.29 -21.13 16.87
CA ALA A 441 -2.36 -21.42 18.31
C ALA A 441 -3.27 -22.62 18.62
N LEU A 442 -4.44 -22.71 17.99
CA LEU A 442 -5.37 -23.84 18.18
C LEU A 442 -4.74 -25.15 17.71
N LEU A 443 -4.03 -25.14 16.60
CA LEU A 443 -3.31 -26.32 16.12
C LEU A 443 -2.19 -26.74 17.09
N LEU A 444 -1.40 -25.78 17.58
CA LEU A 444 -0.35 -26.04 18.57
C LEU A 444 -0.93 -26.62 19.86
N GLU A 445 -2.08 -26.11 20.31
CA GLU A 445 -2.79 -26.65 21.47
C GLU A 445 -3.20 -28.12 21.29
N VAL A 446 -3.72 -28.49 20.12
CA VAL A 446 -4.03 -29.87 19.76
C VAL A 446 -2.77 -30.74 19.82
N GLY A 447 -1.67 -30.29 19.21
CA GLY A 447 -0.40 -30.99 19.23
C GLY A 447 0.11 -31.24 20.64
N VAL A 448 0.10 -30.21 21.51
CA VAL A 448 0.50 -30.35 22.93
C VAL A 448 -0.41 -31.31 23.67
N LYS A 449 -1.73 -31.27 23.46
CA LYS A 449 -2.70 -32.23 24.07
C LYS A 449 -2.48 -33.67 23.61
N ARG A 450 -2.00 -33.88 22.39
CA ARG A 450 -1.57 -35.19 21.89
C ARG A 450 -0.23 -35.68 22.49
N GLY A 451 0.43 -34.84 23.28
CA GLY A 451 1.74 -35.15 23.87
C GLY A 451 2.93 -34.85 22.97
N LEU A 452 2.73 -34.10 21.85
CA LEU A 452 3.84 -33.64 21.03
C LEU A 452 4.66 -32.61 21.83
N THR A 453 5.96 -32.80 21.85
CA THR A 453 6.88 -31.90 22.53
C THR A 453 7.84 -31.31 21.52
N PRO A 454 7.92 -29.97 21.44
CA PRO A 454 8.83 -29.34 20.50
C PRO A 454 10.29 -29.76 20.73
N VAL A 455 10.98 -30.11 19.65
CA VAL A 455 12.41 -30.40 19.71
C VAL A 455 13.20 -29.21 20.19
N LYS A 456 14.34 -29.42 20.88
CA LYS A 456 15.12 -28.36 21.51
C LYS A 456 15.91 -27.49 20.54
N HIS A 457 16.16 -28.00 19.34
CA HIS A 457 16.87 -27.23 18.30
C HIS A 457 15.92 -26.39 17.45
N GLY A 458 16.48 -25.52 16.63
CA GLY A 458 15.77 -24.67 15.71
C GLY A 458 15.15 -23.42 16.36
N LYS A 459 14.87 -22.42 15.56
CA LYS A 459 14.33 -21.14 15.96
C LYS A 459 12.82 -21.08 15.70
N ARG A 460 12.05 -20.57 16.65
CA ARG A 460 10.59 -20.40 16.53
C ARG A 460 10.22 -18.98 16.86
N LYS A 461 9.64 -18.27 15.92
CA LYS A 461 9.24 -16.86 16.11
C LYS A 461 7.81 -16.66 15.64
N VAL A 462 7.01 -15.99 16.46
CA VAL A 462 5.69 -15.48 16.07
C VAL A 462 5.63 -13.97 16.25
N VAL A 463 5.16 -13.26 15.24
CA VAL A 463 5.02 -11.81 15.27
C VAL A 463 3.58 -11.42 14.95
N PRO A 464 2.78 -11.03 15.97
CA PRO A 464 1.45 -10.51 15.75
C PRO A 464 1.48 -9.23 14.91
N GLY A 465 0.51 -9.07 14.02
CA GLY A 465 0.45 -7.94 13.09
C GLY A 465 0.25 -6.56 13.75
N SER A 466 -0.20 -6.53 15.02
CA SER A 466 -0.38 -5.29 15.78
C SER A 466 -0.45 -5.52 17.28
N LEU A 467 -0.27 -4.46 18.07
CA LEU A 467 -0.47 -4.50 19.54
C LEU A 467 -1.91 -4.87 19.93
N PRO A 468 -2.97 -4.37 19.26
CA PRO A 468 -4.33 -4.85 19.52
C PRO A 468 -4.50 -6.35 19.32
N ILE A 469 -3.89 -6.93 18.29
CA ILE A 469 -3.92 -8.39 18.05
C ILE A 469 -3.13 -9.12 19.13
N LEU A 470 -1.92 -8.66 19.46
CA LEU A 470 -1.12 -9.26 20.54
C LEU A 470 -1.90 -9.29 21.86
N HIS A 471 -2.50 -8.17 22.22
CA HIS A 471 -3.30 -8.07 23.46
C HIS A 471 -4.49 -9.04 23.44
N GLU A 472 -5.18 -9.17 22.31
CA GLU A 472 -6.27 -10.16 22.16
C GLU A 472 -5.76 -11.59 22.31
N LEU A 473 -4.59 -11.93 21.75
CA LEU A 473 -3.99 -13.25 21.91
C LEU A 473 -3.60 -13.51 23.36
N GLU A 474 -3.13 -12.50 24.09
CA GLU A 474 -2.83 -12.62 25.52
C GLU A 474 -4.08 -12.80 26.37
N GLU A 475 -5.11 -11.98 26.19
CA GLU A 475 -6.39 -12.07 26.90
C GLU A 475 -7.08 -13.44 26.72
N LYS A 476 -6.95 -14.04 25.54
CA LYS A 476 -7.55 -15.32 25.20
C LYS A 476 -6.65 -16.53 25.51
N GLY A 477 -5.44 -16.32 26.03
CA GLY A 477 -4.47 -17.35 26.38
C GLY A 477 -3.75 -17.98 25.19
N PHE A 478 -3.92 -17.47 23.96
CA PHE A 478 -3.23 -17.97 22.76
C PHE A 478 -1.74 -17.67 22.79
N ALA A 479 -1.33 -16.54 23.34
CA ALA A 479 0.07 -16.19 23.51
C ALA A 479 0.81 -17.23 24.37
N ASP A 480 0.19 -17.75 25.42
CA ASP A 480 0.77 -18.80 26.27
C ASP A 480 0.91 -20.13 25.54
N ILE A 481 -0.01 -20.47 24.64
CA ILE A 481 0.10 -21.65 23.78
C ILE A 481 1.34 -21.56 22.89
N TYR A 482 1.58 -20.40 22.26
CA TYR A 482 2.79 -20.16 21.47
C TYR A 482 4.05 -20.31 22.32
N ARG A 483 4.08 -19.74 23.53
CA ARG A 483 5.23 -19.86 24.46
C ARG A 483 5.47 -21.32 24.86
N GLN A 484 4.41 -22.08 25.16
CA GLN A 484 4.51 -23.51 25.50
C GLN A 484 5.04 -24.34 24.33
N ALA A 485 4.69 -23.98 23.09
CA ALA A 485 5.23 -24.59 21.87
C ALA A 485 6.63 -24.09 21.50
N GLY A 486 7.29 -23.28 22.36
CA GLY A 486 8.65 -22.80 22.19
C GLY A 486 8.80 -21.61 21.25
N PHE A 487 7.73 -20.90 20.89
CA PHE A 487 7.81 -19.69 20.09
C PHE A 487 8.17 -18.48 20.95
N GLU A 488 9.11 -17.70 20.46
CA GLU A 488 9.35 -16.34 20.93
C GLU A 488 8.31 -15.41 20.30
N ILE A 489 7.62 -14.62 21.10
CA ILE A 489 6.66 -13.61 20.61
C ILE A 489 7.41 -12.30 20.38
N GLY A 490 7.40 -11.82 19.15
CA GLY A 490 8.02 -10.55 18.76
C GLY A 490 7.06 -9.38 18.86
N VAL A 491 7.61 -8.16 18.79
CA VAL A 491 6.84 -6.93 18.63
C VAL A 491 6.31 -6.83 17.20
N PRO A 492 5.16 -6.15 16.97
CA PRO A 492 4.66 -5.92 15.63
C PRO A 492 5.72 -5.27 14.72
N GLY A 493 5.99 -5.91 13.59
CA GLY A 493 7.00 -5.48 12.62
C GLY A 493 7.37 -6.57 11.62
N CYS A 494 8.24 -6.23 10.67
CA CYS A 494 8.60 -7.15 9.58
C CYS A 494 9.49 -8.32 10.01
N SER A 495 10.34 -8.16 11.04
CA SER A 495 11.18 -9.24 11.59
C SER A 495 11.91 -10.04 10.48
N TYR A 496 11.81 -11.38 10.49
CA TYR A 496 12.43 -12.25 9.48
C TYR A 496 11.89 -12.05 8.05
N CYS A 497 10.71 -11.44 7.87
CA CYS A 497 10.14 -11.22 6.54
C CYS A 497 11.03 -10.36 5.63
N VAL A 498 11.75 -9.41 6.20
CA VAL A 498 12.64 -8.54 5.45
C VAL A 498 14.13 -8.79 5.76
N GLY A 499 14.42 -9.41 6.92
CA GLY A 499 15.78 -9.79 7.31
C GLY A 499 16.77 -8.62 7.41
N MET A 500 16.29 -7.39 7.62
CA MET A 500 17.11 -6.17 7.64
C MET A 500 17.30 -5.57 9.03
N SER A 501 16.52 -6.03 10.01
CA SER A 501 16.51 -5.52 11.38
C SER A 501 17.23 -6.47 12.35
N ALA A 502 16.74 -6.59 13.57
CA ALA A 502 17.30 -7.44 14.61
C ALA A 502 17.21 -8.95 14.28
N ASP A 503 16.15 -9.36 13.60
CA ASP A 503 15.91 -10.75 13.22
C ASP A 503 16.42 -11.00 11.80
N LYS A 504 17.43 -11.91 11.68
CA LYS A 504 18.01 -12.34 10.39
C LYS A 504 18.28 -13.84 10.42
N ALA A 505 17.94 -14.50 9.34
CA ALA A 505 18.38 -15.87 9.11
C ALA A 505 19.85 -15.90 8.69
N ALA A 506 20.61 -16.88 9.15
CA ALA A 506 21.99 -17.05 8.79
C ALA A 506 22.15 -17.71 7.41
N LYS A 507 23.33 -17.59 6.83
CA LYS A 507 23.65 -18.22 5.55
C LYS A 507 23.51 -19.76 5.66
N GLY A 508 22.75 -20.32 4.73
CA GLY A 508 22.47 -21.75 4.66
C GLY A 508 21.36 -22.24 5.58
N GLU A 509 20.81 -21.42 6.50
CA GLU A 509 19.66 -21.80 7.30
C GLU A 509 18.43 -22.02 6.43
N VAL A 510 17.69 -23.10 6.69
CA VAL A 510 16.46 -23.50 6.01
C VAL A 510 15.26 -23.11 6.88
N TRP A 511 14.37 -22.28 6.34
CA TRP A 511 13.24 -21.73 7.06
C TRP A 511 11.91 -22.06 6.39
N LEU A 512 10.88 -22.29 7.19
CA LEU A 512 9.49 -22.30 6.76
C LEU A 512 8.76 -21.12 7.39
N SER A 513 8.06 -20.32 6.57
CA SER A 513 7.43 -19.10 7.06
C SER A 513 6.07 -18.82 6.43
N SER A 514 5.22 -18.07 7.17
CA SER A 514 3.95 -17.56 6.67
C SER A 514 4.06 -16.22 5.94
N GLN A 515 5.27 -15.69 5.76
CA GLN A 515 5.50 -14.45 5.02
C GLN A 515 5.13 -14.56 3.54
N ASN A 516 5.20 -13.45 2.80
CA ASN A 516 4.73 -13.34 1.41
C ASN A 516 5.78 -13.63 0.34
N ARG A 517 7.07 -13.41 0.59
CA ARG A 517 8.16 -13.54 -0.39
C ARG A 517 9.23 -14.50 0.07
N ASN A 518 9.71 -15.33 -0.86
CA ASN A 518 10.80 -16.27 -0.64
C ASN A 518 11.96 -16.10 -1.64
N PHE A 519 12.15 -14.87 -2.13
CA PHE A 519 13.25 -14.57 -3.05
C PHE A 519 14.62 -14.78 -2.39
N GLU A 520 15.65 -14.82 -3.19
CA GLU A 520 17.02 -14.96 -2.70
C GLU A 520 17.37 -13.86 -1.70
N ASN A 521 18.04 -14.25 -0.62
CA ASN A 521 18.46 -13.34 0.46
C ASN A 521 17.34 -12.65 1.25
N ARG A 522 16.07 -13.00 1.04
CA ARG A 522 14.92 -12.28 1.62
C ARG A 522 14.90 -12.31 3.16
N MET A 523 15.19 -13.43 3.79
CA MET A 523 15.21 -13.58 5.26
C MET A 523 16.58 -13.23 5.88
N GLY A 524 17.58 -13.04 5.04
CA GLY A 524 18.97 -12.76 5.38
C GLY A 524 19.90 -13.29 4.28
N PRO A 525 21.15 -12.77 4.17
CA PRO A 525 22.07 -13.18 3.11
C PRO A 525 22.34 -14.68 3.09
N GLY A 526 22.04 -15.34 1.95
CA GLY A 526 22.25 -16.77 1.73
C GLY A 526 21.32 -17.71 2.51
N SER A 527 20.21 -17.21 3.08
CA SER A 527 19.16 -18.03 3.70
C SER A 527 18.27 -18.70 2.66
N ILE A 528 17.63 -19.79 3.02
CA ILE A 528 16.72 -20.59 2.21
C ILE A 528 15.35 -20.57 2.89
N GLY A 529 14.44 -19.73 2.42
CA GLY A 529 13.10 -19.58 3.03
C GLY A 529 12.00 -20.11 2.12
N SER A 530 11.20 -21.09 2.57
CA SER A 530 9.98 -21.54 1.88
C SER A 530 8.73 -20.95 2.53
N LEU A 531 7.63 -20.84 1.76
CA LEU A 531 6.37 -20.24 2.24
C LEU A 531 5.32 -21.32 2.49
N ALA A 532 4.58 -21.17 3.58
CA ALA A 532 3.41 -21.98 3.87
C ALA A 532 2.39 -21.18 4.70
N SER A 533 1.21 -21.72 4.94
CA SER A 533 0.25 -21.14 5.89
C SER A 533 0.74 -21.26 7.34
N ALA A 534 0.21 -20.42 8.22
CA ALA A 534 0.56 -20.41 9.65
C ALA A 534 0.33 -21.77 10.31
N VAL A 535 -0.69 -22.50 9.90
CA VAL A 535 -0.99 -23.86 10.43
C VAL A 535 0.07 -24.87 9.99
N THR A 536 0.56 -24.80 8.76
CA THR A 536 1.64 -25.67 8.27
C THR A 536 2.97 -25.36 8.99
N VAL A 537 3.27 -24.07 9.20
CA VAL A 537 4.45 -23.65 9.98
C VAL A 537 4.34 -24.10 11.43
N ALA A 538 3.15 -24.00 12.04
CA ALA A 538 2.90 -24.43 13.41
C ALA A 538 3.07 -25.96 13.58
N ALA A 539 2.51 -26.77 12.67
CA ALA A 539 2.70 -28.22 12.67
C ALA A 539 4.17 -28.61 12.53
N SER A 540 4.87 -27.97 11.59
CA SER A 540 6.31 -28.22 11.31
C SER A 540 7.23 -27.83 12.46
N SER A 541 6.77 -26.95 13.34
CA SER A 541 7.56 -26.46 14.47
C SER A 541 7.83 -27.51 15.56
N PHE A 542 7.02 -28.56 15.67
CA PHE A 542 7.25 -29.61 16.69
C PHE A 542 8.55 -30.35 16.43
N ASP A 543 8.74 -30.82 15.22
CA ASP A 543 9.88 -31.67 14.85
C ASP A 543 10.99 -30.92 14.07
N MET A 544 10.82 -29.61 13.81
CA MET A 544 11.66 -28.84 12.89
C MET A 544 11.85 -29.53 11.54
N ALA A 545 10.74 -30.03 11.00
CA ALA A 545 10.64 -30.63 9.68
C ALA A 545 9.30 -30.27 9.06
N ILE A 546 9.25 -30.07 7.74
CA ILE A 546 7.98 -29.77 7.05
C ILE A 546 6.99 -30.91 7.33
N THR A 547 5.83 -30.56 7.90
CA THR A 547 4.82 -31.50 8.37
C THR A 547 3.44 -31.11 7.86
N ASP A 548 2.67 -32.10 7.39
CA ASP A 548 1.26 -31.90 7.02
C ASP A 548 0.43 -31.52 8.25
N PRO A 549 -0.22 -30.35 8.28
CA PRO A 549 -1.03 -29.91 9.40
C PRO A 549 -2.37 -30.66 9.51
N THR A 550 -2.81 -31.34 8.45
CA THR A 550 -4.14 -31.93 8.30
C THR A 550 -4.54 -32.83 9.50
N PRO A 551 -3.68 -33.77 10.01
CA PRO A 551 -4.05 -34.60 11.12
C PRO A 551 -4.31 -33.85 12.44
N LEU A 552 -3.70 -32.67 12.63
CA LEU A 552 -3.94 -31.80 13.79
C LEU A 552 -5.13 -30.88 13.57
N LEU A 553 -5.31 -30.37 12.33
CA LEU A 553 -6.45 -29.52 11.96
C LEU A 553 -7.79 -30.25 12.18
N ASP A 554 -7.87 -31.54 11.83
CA ASP A 554 -9.08 -32.32 11.95
C ASP A 554 -9.54 -32.55 13.40
N GLU A 555 -8.66 -32.33 14.38
CA GLU A 555 -8.98 -32.44 15.80
C GLU A 555 -9.31 -31.09 16.47
N ILE A 556 -9.21 -29.99 15.74
CA ILE A 556 -9.64 -28.71 16.28
C ILE A 556 -11.15 -28.70 16.46
N ASP A 557 -11.62 -28.42 17.69
CA ASP A 557 -13.06 -28.27 17.96
C ASP A 557 -13.67 -27.20 17.05
N SER A 558 -14.56 -27.61 16.17
CA SER A 558 -15.20 -26.74 15.17
C SER A 558 -16.00 -25.61 15.80
N ARG A 559 -16.62 -25.82 16.97
CA ARG A 559 -17.37 -24.79 17.70
C ARG A 559 -16.44 -23.70 18.23
N ARG A 560 -15.28 -24.11 18.73
CA ARG A 560 -14.26 -23.20 19.22
C ARG A 560 -13.65 -22.43 18.06
N LEU A 561 -13.38 -23.10 16.95
CA LEU A 561 -12.90 -22.49 15.72
C LEU A 561 -13.88 -21.40 15.21
N GLU A 562 -15.15 -21.74 15.05
CA GLU A 562 -16.20 -20.81 14.64
C GLU A 562 -16.32 -19.60 15.58
N ALA A 563 -16.19 -19.81 16.90
CA ALA A 563 -16.29 -18.75 17.89
C ALA A 563 -15.15 -17.71 17.76
N TYR A 564 -13.96 -18.14 17.35
CA TYR A 564 -12.79 -17.26 17.23
C TYR A 564 -12.58 -16.71 15.82
N LEU A 565 -13.02 -17.38 14.78
CA LEU A 565 -12.96 -16.86 13.43
C LEU A 565 -13.97 -15.76 13.14
N ASN A 566 -14.85 -15.45 14.11
CA ASN A 566 -15.92 -14.47 13.94
C ASN A 566 -16.77 -14.70 12.67
N GLN A 567 -16.85 -15.94 12.23
CA GLN A 567 -17.80 -16.33 11.19
C GLN A 567 -19.18 -16.37 11.82
N SER A 568 -19.85 -15.23 11.90
CA SER A 568 -21.20 -15.21 12.38
C SER A 568 -22.09 -15.96 11.40
N LYS A 569 -22.90 -16.84 11.97
CA LYS A 569 -23.92 -17.56 11.22
C LYS A 569 -24.84 -16.55 10.54
N ILE A 570 -24.77 -16.48 9.21
CA ILE A 570 -25.72 -15.82 8.32
C ILE A 570 -25.87 -14.31 8.59
N VAL A 571 -25.10 -13.52 7.90
CA VAL A 571 -25.34 -12.08 7.79
C VAL A 571 -26.68 -11.84 7.13
N LYS A 572 -27.57 -11.13 7.82
CA LYS A 572 -28.96 -10.94 7.41
C LYS A 572 -29.18 -9.76 6.48
N ASN A 573 -28.19 -8.86 6.35
CA ASN A 573 -28.36 -7.63 5.59
C ASN A 573 -27.23 -7.46 4.55
N PRO A 574 -27.48 -7.65 3.27
CA PRO A 574 -26.54 -7.34 2.23
C PRO A 574 -26.19 -5.84 2.25
N PRO A 575 -25.03 -5.44 1.72
CA PRO A 575 -24.70 -4.05 1.55
C PRO A 575 -25.69 -3.38 0.58
N LEU A 576 -25.94 -2.09 0.80
CA LEU A 576 -26.63 -1.28 -0.21
C LEU A 576 -25.62 -0.91 -1.29
N TYR A 577 -25.78 -1.47 -2.47
CA TYR A 577 -24.94 -1.16 -3.61
C TYR A 577 -25.32 0.17 -4.24
N VAL A 578 -24.29 0.88 -4.67
CA VAL A 578 -24.39 2.20 -5.31
C VAL A 578 -23.60 2.24 -6.61
N GLU A 579 -23.81 3.30 -7.38
CA GLU A 579 -23.16 3.53 -8.67
C GLU A 579 -22.33 4.82 -8.63
N PRO A 580 -21.25 4.94 -9.42
CA PRO A 580 -20.51 6.18 -9.55
C PRO A 580 -21.42 7.33 -10.01
N GLY A 581 -21.36 8.45 -9.28
CA GLY A 581 -22.10 9.65 -9.65
C GLY A 581 -21.45 10.39 -10.83
N THR A 582 -22.26 11.14 -11.56
CA THR A 582 -21.81 12.04 -12.63
C THR A 582 -22.00 13.49 -12.21
N ARG A 583 -21.09 14.36 -12.58
CA ARG A 583 -21.30 15.80 -12.48
C ARG A 583 -22.26 16.21 -13.60
N GLY A 584 -23.48 16.67 -13.27
CA GLY A 584 -24.25 17.42 -14.22
C GLY A 584 -23.41 18.60 -14.74
N MET A 585 -23.41 18.90 -16.03
CA MET A 585 -22.62 19.97 -16.64
C MET A 585 -23.01 21.35 -16.06
N GLY A 586 -22.53 21.63 -14.86
CA GLY A 586 -22.50 22.99 -14.32
C GLY A 586 -21.14 23.64 -14.63
N PRO A 587 -21.07 24.97 -14.78
CA PRO A 587 -19.80 25.64 -15.09
C PRO A 587 -18.81 25.35 -13.98
N VAL A 588 -17.62 24.87 -14.38
CA VAL A 588 -16.46 24.68 -13.51
C VAL A 588 -16.09 26.04 -12.95
N GLN A 589 -16.37 26.29 -11.68
CA GLN A 589 -15.78 27.43 -10.98
C GLN A 589 -14.29 27.12 -10.80
N SER A 590 -13.45 27.84 -11.52
CA SER A 590 -12.00 27.80 -11.37
C SER A 590 -11.65 28.12 -9.91
N PRO A 591 -10.77 27.35 -9.25
CA PRO A 591 -10.33 27.69 -7.91
C PRO A 591 -9.62 29.04 -7.92
N THR A 592 -9.97 29.87 -6.95
CA THR A 592 -9.39 31.21 -6.73
C THR A 592 -7.87 31.08 -6.60
N ILE A 593 -7.16 31.76 -7.46
CA ILE A 593 -5.70 31.82 -7.52
C ILE A 593 -5.19 32.39 -6.18
N ILE A 594 -4.54 31.56 -5.36
CA ILE A 594 -3.72 32.04 -4.25
C ILE A 594 -2.38 32.49 -4.84
N ALA A 595 -1.97 33.69 -4.44
CA ALA A 595 -0.79 34.40 -4.94
C ALA A 595 0.48 33.50 -5.04
N PRO A 596 1.34 33.76 -6.04
CA PRO A 596 2.53 32.94 -6.26
C PRO A 596 3.49 33.07 -5.08
N GLN A 597 3.89 31.93 -4.52
CA GLN A 597 5.00 31.85 -3.58
C GLN A 597 6.33 32.13 -4.32
N PRO A 598 7.36 32.63 -3.62
CA PRO A 598 8.61 33.04 -4.28
C PRO A 598 9.28 31.85 -4.95
N ARG A 599 9.73 32.10 -6.18
CA ARG A 599 10.50 31.14 -6.99
C ARG A 599 11.77 30.74 -6.25
N VAL A 600 11.90 29.46 -5.95
CA VAL A 600 13.19 28.88 -5.54
C VAL A 600 14.11 28.90 -6.77
N ASN A 601 15.21 29.62 -6.69
CA ASN A 601 16.25 29.59 -7.71
C ASN A 601 16.98 28.25 -7.61
N LEU A 602 16.59 27.30 -8.45
CA LEU A 602 17.37 26.08 -8.70
C LEU A 602 18.51 26.42 -9.67
N SER A 603 19.68 26.67 -9.11
CA SER A 603 20.91 26.75 -9.90
C SER A 603 21.29 25.35 -10.35
N GLY A 604 21.02 25.03 -11.60
CA GLY A 604 21.32 23.77 -12.24
C GLY A 604 20.12 23.22 -12.98
N VAL A 605 19.74 23.87 -14.11
CA VAL A 605 18.72 23.31 -15.02
C VAL A 605 19.35 22.07 -15.66
N PRO A 606 18.81 20.85 -15.44
CA PRO A 606 19.22 19.68 -16.20
C PRO A 606 19.04 20.00 -17.69
N GLN A 607 20.04 19.67 -18.52
CA GLN A 607 19.87 19.74 -19.96
C GLN A 607 18.70 18.83 -20.34
N LYS A 608 17.74 19.35 -21.14
CA LYS A 608 16.68 18.50 -21.71
C LYS A 608 17.33 17.28 -22.37
N PRO A 609 16.87 16.06 -22.05
CA PRO A 609 17.36 14.90 -22.77
C PRO A 609 17.17 15.09 -24.27
N THR A 610 18.16 14.71 -25.03
CA THR A 610 18.07 14.74 -26.50
C THR A 610 17.00 13.75 -26.92
N PRO A 611 16.10 14.08 -27.86
CA PRO A 611 15.06 13.15 -28.32
C PRO A 611 15.63 11.87 -28.99
N GLN A 612 16.93 11.85 -29.27
CA GLN A 612 17.66 10.70 -29.82
C GLN A 612 18.66 10.18 -28.81
N ILE A 613 18.58 8.88 -28.49
CA ILE A 613 19.53 8.16 -27.63
C ILE A 613 20.28 7.16 -28.53
N VAL A 614 21.60 7.24 -28.55
CA VAL A 614 22.46 6.34 -29.32
C VAL A 614 23.38 5.59 -28.36
N GLY A 615 23.51 4.29 -28.54
CA GLY A 615 24.35 3.47 -27.67
C GLY A 615 24.50 2.04 -28.18
N LYS A 616 24.91 1.16 -27.31
CA LYS A 616 25.02 -0.27 -27.56
C LYS A 616 24.13 -1.08 -26.64
N VAL A 617 23.60 -2.18 -27.17
CA VAL A 617 22.74 -3.12 -26.46
C VAL A 617 23.54 -3.84 -25.37
N LEU A 618 22.97 -3.85 -24.15
CA LEU A 618 23.34 -4.75 -23.07
C LEU A 618 22.17 -5.68 -22.77
N THR A 619 22.29 -6.95 -23.09
CA THR A 619 21.21 -7.91 -22.88
C THR A 619 21.11 -8.39 -21.44
N LEU A 620 19.90 -8.45 -20.90
CA LEU A 620 19.54 -9.08 -19.64
C LEU A 620 18.39 -10.08 -19.87
N GLY A 621 18.25 -11.02 -18.95
CA GLY A 621 17.20 -12.05 -19.00
C GLY A 621 15.82 -11.55 -18.55
N ASP A 622 14.95 -12.54 -18.28
CA ASP A 622 13.62 -12.33 -17.70
C ASP A 622 13.68 -12.12 -16.18
N PHE A 623 12.62 -11.51 -15.63
CA PHE A 623 12.38 -11.39 -14.20
C PHE A 623 13.54 -10.73 -13.42
N ILE A 624 14.17 -9.73 -13.98
CA ILE A 624 15.15 -8.91 -13.25
C ILE A 624 14.43 -8.18 -12.13
N ASP A 625 14.74 -8.52 -10.89
CA ASP A 625 14.04 -7.98 -9.73
C ASP A 625 14.71 -6.72 -9.15
N THR A 626 13.95 -5.97 -8.38
CA THR A 626 14.42 -4.73 -7.75
C THR A 626 15.49 -4.95 -6.69
N ASP A 627 15.58 -6.14 -6.08
CA ASP A 627 16.62 -6.50 -5.12
C ASP A 627 17.97 -6.74 -5.86
N ALA A 628 17.92 -7.29 -7.07
CA ALA A 628 19.12 -7.41 -7.91
C ALA A 628 19.61 -6.05 -8.41
N LEU A 629 18.68 -5.15 -8.80
CA LEU A 629 19.00 -3.80 -9.26
C LEU A 629 19.54 -2.90 -8.13
N ALA A 630 18.94 -2.97 -6.95
CA ALA A 630 19.35 -2.21 -5.77
C ALA A 630 19.26 -3.10 -4.51
N PRO A 631 20.36 -3.81 -4.16
CA PRO A 631 20.38 -4.73 -3.02
C PRO A 631 20.00 -4.09 -1.68
N ALA A 632 19.36 -4.86 -0.80
CA ALA A 632 18.79 -4.36 0.46
C ALA A 632 19.84 -3.69 1.37
N GLU A 633 21.09 -4.15 1.37
CA GLU A 633 22.17 -3.60 2.18
C GLU A 633 22.53 -2.15 1.83
N VAL A 634 22.18 -1.68 0.64
CA VAL A 634 22.45 -0.30 0.21
C VAL A 634 21.29 0.65 0.44
N LEU A 635 20.13 0.16 0.88
CA LEU A 635 18.94 0.97 1.06
C LEU A 635 18.95 1.79 2.36
N LEU A 636 19.68 1.32 3.37
CA LEU A 636 19.77 2.01 4.66
C LEU A 636 20.78 3.16 4.57
N GLY A 637 20.30 4.35 4.27
CA GLY A 637 21.09 5.60 4.27
C GLY A 637 20.85 6.47 3.05
N SER A 638 21.35 7.72 3.10
CA SER A 638 21.31 8.64 1.97
C SER A 638 22.46 8.30 1.05
N GLN A 639 22.18 7.65 -0.07
CA GLN A 639 23.18 7.36 -1.10
C GLN A 639 22.95 8.26 -2.31
N SER A 640 24.03 8.80 -2.86
CA SER A 640 23.98 9.52 -4.12
C SER A 640 23.68 8.57 -5.28
N VAL A 641 23.17 9.12 -6.39
CA VAL A 641 22.92 8.36 -7.63
C VAL A 641 24.14 7.53 -8.03
N GLY A 642 25.34 8.13 -7.99
CA GLY A 642 26.59 7.45 -8.35
C GLY A 642 27.00 6.34 -7.38
N GLU A 643 26.62 6.45 -6.10
CA GLU A 643 26.89 5.38 -5.13
C GLU A 643 25.97 4.19 -5.35
N LEU A 644 24.67 4.41 -5.58
CA LEU A 644 23.72 3.34 -5.91
C LEU A 644 24.15 2.61 -7.19
N GLY A 645 24.64 3.33 -8.18
CA GLY A 645 25.14 2.75 -9.43
C GLY A 645 26.28 1.73 -9.24
N LYS A 646 27.10 1.86 -8.18
CA LYS A 646 28.16 0.89 -7.86
C LYS A 646 27.62 -0.48 -7.46
N TYR A 647 26.37 -0.55 -7.01
CA TYR A 647 25.75 -1.79 -6.54
C TYR A 647 24.71 -2.35 -7.53
N CYS A 648 24.47 -1.66 -8.63
CA CYS A 648 23.54 -2.14 -9.65
C CYS A 648 23.97 -3.53 -10.17
N LEU A 649 23.09 -4.53 -10.02
CA LEU A 649 23.34 -5.94 -10.37
C LEU A 649 24.64 -6.51 -9.77
N TYR A 650 25.04 -6.03 -8.59
CA TYR A 650 26.33 -6.37 -7.98
C TYR A 650 26.49 -7.87 -7.72
N HIS A 651 25.46 -8.54 -7.26
CA HIS A 651 25.48 -9.94 -6.90
C HIS A 651 25.14 -10.87 -8.07
N THR A 652 24.29 -10.42 -9.01
CA THR A 652 23.74 -11.25 -10.09
C THR A 652 24.48 -11.12 -11.42
N ASN A 653 25.06 -9.95 -11.71
CA ASN A 653 25.84 -9.69 -12.92
C ASN A 653 27.01 -8.76 -12.59
N PRO A 654 28.14 -9.29 -12.07
CA PRO A 654 29.29 -8.49 -11.64
C PRO A 654 29.91 -7.60 -12.71
N ASP A 655 29.87 -8.02 -13.98
CA ASP A 655 30.45 -7.30 -15.11
C ASP A 655 29.57 -6.18 -15.66
N PHE A 656 28.30 -6.14 -15.27
CA PHE A 656 27.29 -5.18 -15.77
C PHE A 656 27.80 -3.74 -15.76
N ARG A 657 28.29 -3.26 -14.64
CA ARG A 657 28.72 -1.87 -14.44
C ARG A 657 29.92 -1.48 -15.30
N GLN A 658 30.83 -2.41 -15.54
CA GLN A 658 31.98 -2.17 -16.43
C GLN A 658 31.51 -2.11 -17.89
N ARG A 659 30.64 -3.02 -18.29
CA ARG A 659 30.08 -3.05 -19.64
C ARG A 659 29.28 -1.80 -19.99
N VAL A 660 28.52 -1.26 -19.02
CA VAL A 660 27.84 0.04 -19.20
C VAL A 660 28.85 1.16 -19.42
N LYS A 661 29.97 1.21 -18.66
CA LYS A 661 31.04 2.17 -18.85
C LYS A 661 31.74 2.03 -20.21
N ASP A 662 31.80 0.81 -20.73
CA ASP A 662 32.35 0.51 -22.06
C ASP A 662 31.40 0.86 -23.21
N GLY A 663 30.26 1.50 -22.89
CA GLY A 663 29.30 2.04 -23.86
C GLY A 663 28.06 1.18 -24.12
N LEU A 664 27.89 0.05 -23.43
CA LEU A 664 26.68 -0.77 -23.52
C LEU A 664 25.61 -0.19 -22.57
N ASN A 665 25.04 0.95 -22.92
CA ASN A 665 24.22 1.81 -22.06
C ASN A 665 22.72 1.74 -22.35
N ILE A 666 22.29 0.87 -23.29
CA ILE A 666 20.90 0.59 -23.56
C ILE A 666 20.61 -0.85 -23.17
N VAL A 667 19.86 -1.03 -22.09
CA VAL A 667 19.49 -2.36 -21.59
C VAL A 667 18.36 -2.92 -22.43
N VAL A 668 18.52 -4.15 -22.95
CA VAL A 668 17.46 -4.92 -23.60
C VAL A 668 17.20 -6.16 -22.77
N ALA A 669 15.98 -6.27 -22.23
CA ALA A 669 15.61 -7.29 -21.26
C ALA A 669 14.35 -8.08 -21.70
N GLY A 670 14.09 -9.18 -21.02
CA GLY A 670 12.93 -10.04 -21.27
C GLY A 670 11.66 -9.57 -20.57
N VAL A 671 10.85 -10.52 -20.11
CA VAL A 671 9.57 -10.24 -19.46
C VAL A 671 9.73 -9.81 -18.01
N ALA A 672 8.79 -8.99 -17.55
CA ALA A 672 8.63 -8.58 -16.15
C ALA A 672 9.89 -7.96 -15.53
N PHE A 673 10.56 -7.04 -16.25
CA PHE A 673 11.70 -6.30 -15.71
C PHE A 673 11.26 -5.38 -14.56
N GLY A 674 12.01 -5.37 -13.45
CA GLY A 674 11.73 -4.55 -12.28
C GLY A 674 10.69 -5.15 -11.31
N VAL A 675 10.49 -6.49 -11.33
CA VAL A 675 9.59 -7.16 -10.37
C VAL A 675 10.09 -7.03 -8.94
N GLY A 676 9.17 -7.15 -7.99
CA GLY A 676 9.46 -7.20 -6.56
C GLY A 676 8.90 -6.01 -5.79
N SER A 677 9.76 -5.10 -5.35
CA SER A 677 9.43 -4.01 -4.43
C SER A 677 9.10 -2.70 -5.15
N SER A 678 8.51 -1.75 -4.41
CA SER A 678 8.24 -0.37 -4.89
C SER A 678 9.50 0.52 -4.94
N ARG A 679 10.70 -0.03 -4.81
CA ARG A 679 11.97 0.69 -4.70
C ARG A 679 12.30 1.53 -5.94
N GLU A 680 12.30 2.84 -5.79
CA GLU A 680 12.84 3.77 -6.80
C GLU A 680 14.37 3.65 -6.97
N ASN A 681 15.04 3.19 -5.92
CA ASN A 681 16.48 2.92 -5.93
C ASN A 681 16.90 1.99 -7.09
N ALA A 682 16.01 1.12 -7.57
CA ALA A 682 16.28 0.27 -8.72
C ALA A 682 16.47 1.08 -10.01
N VAL A 683 15.67 2.11 -10.24
CA VAL A 683 15.83 3.04 -11.37
C VAL A 683 17.08 3.91 -11.17
N THR A 684 17.23 4.47 -9.97
CA THR A 684 18.38 5.33 -9.63
C THR A 684 19.71 4.60 -9.75
N ALA A 685 19.76 3.28 -9.42
CA ALA A 685 20.95 2.47 -9.58
C ALA A 685 21.34 2.28 -11.05
N LEU A 686 20.38 2.06 -11.93
CA LEU A 686 20.60 2.00 -13.39
C LEU A 686 21.14 3.32 -13.94
N GLN A 687 20.51 4.43 -13.57
CA GLN A 687 20.99 5.78 -13.95
C GLN A 687 22.40 6.02 -13.42
N GLY A 688 22.67 5.67 -12.17
CA GLY A 688 23.99 5.81 -11.54
C GLY A 688 25.07 4.91 -12.14
N ALA A 689 24.70 3.79 -12.73
CA ALA A 689 25.58 2.96 -13.53
C ALA A 689 25.88 3.53 -14.92
N GLY A 690 25.00 4.44 -15.44
CA GLY A 690 25.13 5.08 -16.75
C GLY A 690 24.13 4.56 -17.80
N VAL A 691 23.10 3.79 -17.39
CA VAL A 691 22.05 3.34 -18.31
C VAL A 691 21.19 4.52 -18.73
N GLN A 692 20.92 4.66 -20.01
CA GLN A 692 20.13 5.75 -20.60
C GLN A 692 18.70 5.33 -20.97
N CYS A 693 18.51 4.06 -21.29
CA CYS A 693 17.21 3.52 -21.70
C CYS A 693 17.13 2.04 -21.31
N VAL A 694 15.95 1.60 -20.93
CA VAL A 694 15.62 0.17 -20.75
C VAL A 694 14.52 -0.19 -21.72
N ILE A 695 14.75 -1.20 -22.56
CA ILE A 695 13.79 -1.79 -23.49
C ILE A 695 13.50 -3.20 -22.99
N ALA A 696 12.23 -3.53 -22.73
CA ALA A 696 11.85 -4.84 -22.21
C ALA A 696 10.58 -5.36 -22.89
N ARG A 697 10.36 -6.68 -22.86
CA ARG A 697 9.11 -7.30 -23.32
C ARG A 697 7.91 -6.83 -22.49
N SER A 698 8.15 -6.69 -21.16
CA SER A 698 7.22 -6.08 -20.22
C SER A 698 7.96 -5.59 -18.97
N PHE A 699 7.39 -4.61 -18.29
CA PHE A 699 7.86 -4.12 -16.99
C PHE A 699 6.87 -4.52 -15.90
N ALA A 700 7.36 -4.68 -14.68
CA ALA A 700 6.49 -4.68 -13.52
C ALA A 700 5.87 -3.30 -13.33
N PHE A 701 4.57 -3.24 -13.02
CA PHE A 701 3.77 -2.01 -13.00
C PHE A 701 4.41 -0.87 -12.20
N ILE A 702 4.84 -1.13 -10.95
CA ILE A 702 5.44 -0.10 -10.10
C ILE A 702 6.75 0.42 -10.72
N TYR A 703 7.57 -0.49 -11.23
CA TYR A 703 8.84 -0.13 -11.85
C TYR A 703 8.63 0.70 -13.13
N ALA A 704 7.65 0.34 -13.96
CA ALA A 704 7.27 1.09 -15.15
C ALA A 704 6.92 2.55 -14.84
N ARG A 705 6.23 2.79 -13.72
CA ARG A 705 5.91 4.16 -13.26
C ARG A 705 7.11 4.89 -12.68
N ASN A 706 8.00 4.18 -11.96
CA ASN A 706 9.20 4.78 -11.39
C ASN A 706 10.16 5.32 -12.47
N GLN A 707 10.23 4.67 -13.63
CA GLN A 707 11.13 5.09 -14.71
C GLN A 707 10.88 6.55 -15.15
N PRO A 708 9.70 6.93 -15.68
CA PRO A 708 9.47 8.32 -16.10
C PRO A 708 9.47 9.30 -14.92
N ASN A 709 9.01 8.89 -13.72
CA ASN A 709 9.02 9.74 -12.53
C ASN A 709 10.44 10.15 -12.10
N LEU A 710 11.43 9.35 -12.43
CA LEU A 710 12.86 9.60 -12.15
C LEU A 710 13.65 9.99 -13.42
N GLY A 711 12.99 10.20 -14.55
CA GLY A 711 13.62 10.63 -15.79
C GLY A 711 14.42 9.55 -16.52
N LEU A 712 14.14 8.26 -16.31
CA LEU A 712 14.70 7.15 -17.09
C LEU A 712 13.70 6.74 -18.19
N LEU A 713 14.17 6.56 -19.42
CA LEU A 713 13.32 6.09 -20.50
C LEU A 713 13.11 4.57 -20.40
N GLY A 714 11.85 4.14 -20.38
CA GLY A 714 11.43 2.74 -20.44
C GLY A 714 10.55 2.48 -21.66
N ILE A 715 10.86 1.46 -22.43
CA ILE A 715 10.13 1.11 -23.66
C ILE A 715 9.68 -0.33 -23.60
N VAL A 716 8.38 -0.57 -23.77
CA VAL A 716 7.85 -1.92 -23.99
C VAL A 716 7.96 -2.26 -25.46
N MET A 717 8.67 -3.35 -25.77
CA MET A 717 8.85 -3.87 -27.13
C MET A 717 8.42 -5.35 -27.16
N LYS A 718 7.42 -5.66 -27.98
CA LYS A 718 6.86 -7.03 -28.07
C LYS A 718 7.29 -7.75 -29.36
N ASP A 719 7.99 -7.06 -30.27
CA ASP A 719 8.36 -7.59 -31.57
C ASP A 719 9.51 -8.61 -31.43
N GLU A 720 9.29 -9.84 -31.88
CA GLU A 720 10.27 -10.93 -31.80
C GLU A 720 11.47 -10.71 -32.72
N GLU A 721 11.27 -10.03 -33.85
CA GLU A 721 12.34 -9.72 -34.79
C GLU A 721 13.31 -8.69 -34.19
N PHE A 722 12.77 -7.74 -33.40
CA PHE A 722 13.60 -6.83 -32.63
C PHE A 722 14.57 -7.60 -31.73
N TYR A 723 14.08 -8.57 -30.94
CA TYR A 723 14.92 -9.34 -30.01
C TYR A 723 15.92 -10.22 -30.72
N ARG A 724 15.61 -10.66 -31.92
CA ARG A 724 16.53 -11.43 -32.76
C ARG A 724 17.70 -10.57 -33.23
N LEU A 725 17.46 -9.29 -33.47
CA LEU A 725 18.48 -8.35 -34.02
C LEU A 725 19.21 -7.60 -32.90
N ALA A 726 18.51 -7.21 -31.83
CA ALA A 726 19.07 -6.43 -30.72
C ALA A 726 19.89 -7.33 -29.77
N THR A 727 20.93 -7.94 -30.32
CA THR A 727 21.84 -8.80 -29.56
C THR A 727 22.91 -7.98 -28.83
N ASP A 728 23.54 -8.58 -27.87
CA ASP A 728 24.53 -7.95 -27.00
C ASP A 728 25.68 -7.27 -27.77
N GLY A 729 25.96 -6.00 -27.44
CA GLY A 729 27.01 -5.20 -28.09
C GLY A 729 26.61 -4.52 -29.40
N MET A 730 25.41 -4.77 -29.94
CA MET A 730 24.93 -4.16 -31.18
C MET A 730 24.65 -2.66 -31.00
N ASP A 731 24.93 -1.89 -32.05
CA ASP A 731 24.58 -0.47 -32.11
C ASP A 731 23.06 -0.32 -32.23
N ILE A 732 22.51 0.60 -31.45
CA ILE A 732 21.07 0.86 -31.36
C ILE A 732 20.80 2.36 -31.20
N GLU A 733 19.76 2.84 -31.87
CA GLU A 733 19.29 4.22 -31.80
C GLU A 733 17.80 4.25 -31.40
N VAL A 734 17.46 5.10 -30.45
CA VAL A 734 16.07 5.35 -30.04
C VAL A 734 15.71 6.78 -30.38
N ASP A 735 14.70 6.97 -31.24
CA ASP A 735 14.11 8.28 -31.59
C ASP A 735 12.74 8.39 -30.87
N VAL A 736 12.73 9.15 -29.78
CA VAL A 736 11.54 9.29 -28.92
C VAL A 736 10.45 10.11 -29.61
N ASP A 737 10.80 11.11 -30.39
CA ASP A 737 9.84 11.96 -31.11
C ASP A 737 9.09 11.19 -32.19
N LYS A 738 9.81 10.30 -32.90
CA LYS A 738 9.19 9.40 -33.90
C LYS A 738 8.64 8.11 -33.30
N ARG A 739 8.95 7.81 -32.03
CA ARG A 739 8.58 6.56 -31.34
C ARG A 739 9.07 5.32 -32.09
N ILE A 740 10.34 5.35 -32.51
CA ILE A 740 10.98 4.22 -33.20
C ILE A 740 12.32 3.87 -32.54
N VAL A 741 12.63 2.58 -32.55
CA VAL A 741 13.95 2.04 -32.23
C VAL A 741 14.58 1.51 -33.52
N LYS A 742 15.84 1.86 -33.79
CA LYS A 742 16.58 1.38 -34.96
C LYS A 742 17.70 0.44 -34.54
N VAL A 743 17.71 -0.74 -35.15
CA VAL A 743 18.73 -1.76 -34.96
C VAL A 743 19.02 -2.40 -36.32
N HIS A 744 20.27 -2.54 -36.71
CA HIS A 744 20.66 -3.06 -38.02
C HIS A 744 19.99 -2.39 -39.24
N GLY A 745 19.64 -1.10 -39.11
CA GLY A 745 18.95 -0.35 -40.18
C GLY A 745 17.46 -0.62 -40.28
N GLN A 746 16.91 -1.51 -39.45
CA GLN A 746 15.47 -1.74 -39.34
C GLN A 746 14.84 -0.85 -38.24
N GLU A 747 13.60 -0.41 -38.44
CA GLU A 747 12.84 0.46 -37.55
C GLU A 747 11.71 -0.34 -36.90
N PHE A 748 11.62 -0.22 -35.57
CA PHE A 748 10.60 -0.85 -34.72
C PHE A 748 9.83 0.23 -33.99
N ALA A 749 8.52 0.29 -34.19
CA ALA A 749 7.67 1.26 -33.50
C ALA A 749 7.40 0.84 -32.05
N PHE A 750 7.28 1.83 -31.16
CA PHE A 750 6.88 1.60 -29.78
C PHE A 750 5.81 2.59 -29.34
N GLU A 751 5.08 2.23 -28.29
CA GLU A 751 4.06 3.10 -27.70
C GLU A 751 4.55 3.65 -26.36
N LEU A 752 4.38 4.94 -26.16
CA LEU A 752 4.53 5.67 -24.91
C LEU A 752 3.44 6.70 -24.80
N SER A 753 2.85 6.85 -23.61
CA SER A 753 1.87 7.90 -23.38
C SER A 753 2.55 9.28 -23.42
N GLU A 754 1.81 10.30 -23.81
CA GLU A 754 2.30 11.69 -23.83
C GLU A 754 2.79 12.13 -22.44
N LEU A 755 2.13 11.65 -21.38
CA LEU A 755 2.50 11.93 -20.01
C LEU A 755 3.87 11.35 -19.64
N GLU A 756 4.17 10.10 -20.03
CA GLU A 756 5.46 9.47 -19.78
C GLU A 756 6.59 10.19 -20.55
N ILE A 757 6.32 10.58 -21.79
CA ILE A 757 7.26 11.37 -22.58
C ILE A 757 7.53 12.73 -21.92
N GLN A 758 6.48 13.43 -21.46
CA GLN A 758 6.64 14.70 -20.77
C GLN A 758 7.42 14.59 -19.49
N LEU A 759 7.14 13.57 -18.64
CA LEU A 759 7.90 13.32 -17.42
C LEU A 759 9.39 13.09 -17.73
N TRP A 760 9.68 12.21 -18.67
CA TRP A 760 11.05 11.95 -19.08
C TRP A 760 11.74 13.22 -19.62
N GLN A 761 11.07 13.99 -20.48
CA GLN A 761 11.61 15.25 -21.04
C GLN A 761 11.84 16.34 -19.99
N GLN A 762 11.09 16.35 -18.91
CA GLN A 762 11.31 17.27 -17.79
C GLN A 762 12.46 16.81 -16.88
N GLY A 763 12.89 15.55 -16.94
CA GLY A 763 13.88 14.97 -16.03
C GLY A 763 13.25 14.31 -14.80
N GLY A 764 11.94 14.11 -14.82
CA GLY A 764 11.17 13.45 -13.77
C GLY A 764 10.10 14.31 -13.11
N MET A 765 9.44 13.72 -12.11
CA MET A 765 8.30 14.34 -11.42
C MET A 765 8.70 15.58 -10.60
N CYS A 766 9.86 15.56 -9.95
CA CYS A 766 10.31 16.70 -9.13
C CYS A 766 10.53 17.95 -9.98
N GLU A 767 11.15 17.82 -11.14
CA GLU A 767 11.39 18.90 -12.08
C GLU A 767 10.10 19.40 -12.73
N ALA A 768 9.19 18.49 -13.06
CA ALA A 768 7.86 18.82 -13.54
C ALA A 768 7.07 19.60 -12.48
N PHE A 769 7.12 19.17 -11.21
CA PHE A 769 6.49 19.89 -10.11
C PHE A 769 7.13 21.26 -9.85
N ALA A 770 8.45 21.37 -9.89
CA ALA A 770 9.14 22.64 -9.75
C ALA A 770 8.68 23.67 -10.82
N ARG A 771 8.30 23.19 -12.02
CA ARG A 771 7.81 24.01 -13.12
C ARG A 771 6.35 24.42 -12.97
N TRP A 772 5.47 23.49 -12.57
CA TRP A 772 4.02 23.68 -12.62
C TRP A 772 3.33 23.68 -11.24
N GLY A 773 4.06 23.40 -10.17
CA GLY A 773 3.55 23.34 -8.80
C GLY A 773 2.44 22.32 -8.65
N LYS A 774 1.45 22.61 -7.83
CA LYS A 774 0.30 21.69 -7.58
C LYS A 774 -0.57 21.43 -8.81
N ASN A 775 -0.40 22.20 -9.90
CA ASN A 775 -1.11 22.00 -11.16
C ASN A 775 -0.39 21.01 -12.11
N VAL A 776 0.66 20.35 -11.64
CA VAL A 776 1.49 19.43 -12.45
C VAL A 776 0.66 18.40 -13.20
N LEU A 777 -0.27 17.73 -12.53
CA LEU A 777 -1.12 16.71 -13.16
C LEU A 777 -2.08 17.32 -14.19
N GLU A 778 -2.68 18.46 -13.90
CA GLU A 778 -3.53 19.17 -14.86
C GLU A 778 -2.76 19.56 -16.13
N LYS A 779 -1.53 20.04 -15.97
CA LYS A 779 -0.67 20.43 -17.11
C LYS A 779 -0.21 19.23 -17.93
N MET A 780 0.03 18.11 -17.31
CA MET A 780 0.52 16.91 -17.98
C MET A 780 -0.60 16.04 -18.58
N THR A 781 -1.80 16.06 -17.97
CA THR A 781 -2.97 15.33 -18.48
C THR A 781 -3.96 16.23 -19.22
N GLY A 782 -3.78 17.55 -19.15
CA GLY A 782 -4.68 18.55 -19.76
C GLY A 782 -4.66 18.48 -21.28
N SER A 783 -5.84 18.35 -21.82
CA SER A 783 -6.23 18.38 -23.21
C SER A 783 -5.27 19.16 -24.10
N SER A 784 -4.64 18.49 -25.02
CA SER A 784 -4.22 19.10 -26.26
C SER A 784 -5.43 19.80 -26.89
N LYS A 785 -5.54 21.11 -26.71
CA LYS A 785 -6.32 21.90 -27.62
C LYS A 785 -5.67 21.65 -28.97
N SER A 786 -6.35 20.91 -29.82
CA SER A 786 -5.98 20.76 -31.20
C SER A 786 -5.72 22.17 -31.75
N THR A 787 -4.50 22.43 -32.17
CA THR A 787 -4.19 23.49 -33.13
C THR A 787 -4.79 23.08 -34.48
N ALA A 788 -6.12 23.14 -34.58
CA ALA A 788 -6.81 23.19 -35.85
C ALA A 788 -6.87 24.67 -36.24
N GLY A 789 -6.32 24.95 -37.39
CA GLY A 789 -6.16 26.28 -37.93
C GLY A 789 -7.43 27.08 -37.97
N ASP A 790 -7.21 28.34 -37.75
CA ASP A 790 -8.09 29.46 -38.03
C ASP A 790 -8.57 29.37 -39.50
N THR A 791 -9.77 28.88 -39.71
CA THR A 791 -10.56 29.08 -40.92
C THR A 791 -11.94 29.49 -40.48
N THR A 792 -12.15 30.78 -40.56
CA THR A 792 -13.43 31.45 -40.61
C THR A 792 -14.39 30.68 -41.52
N MET A 793 -15.47 30.10 -40.95
CA MET A 793 -16.69 29.81 -41.71
C MET A 793 -17.93 30.09 -40.87
N GLU A 794 -18.86 30.67 -41.55
CA GLU A 794 -20.09 31.30 -41.15
C GLU A 794 -21.04 30.40 -40.35
N ARG A 795 -21.80 31.04 -39.48
CA ARG A 795 -22.95 30.50 -38.77
C ARG A 795 -24.00 29.95 -39.75
N SER A 796 -24.38 28.71 -39.57
CA SER A 796 -25.73 28.25 -39.90
C SER A 796 -26.41 27.75 -38.64
N GLN A 797 -27.59 28.31 -38.40
CA GLN A 797 -28.54 27.90 -37.35
C GLN A 797 -29.06 26.52 -37.68
N GLY A 798 -29.21 25.65 -36.67
CA GLY A 798 -30.06 24.50 -36.81
C GLY A 798 -29.73 23.38 -35.84
N GLU A 799 -30.69 23.13 -34.98
CA GLU A 799 -30.96 21.91 -34.23
C GLU A 799 -30.26 21.63 -32.89
N ARG A 800 -31.07 21.91 -31.84
CA ARG A 800 -30.91 21.35 -30.50
C ARG A 800 -31.11 19.84 -30.56
N LEU A 801 -30.17 19.09 -30.08
CA LEU A 801 -30.37 17.74 -29.59
C LEU A 801 -30.28 17.78 -28.05
N ASP A 802 -31.39 17.56 -27.39
CA ASP A 802 -31.48 17.31 -25.95
C ASP A 802 -30.86 15.93 -25.66
N TRP A 803 -29.87 15.94 -24.76
CA TRP A 803 -29.38 14.75 -24.11
C TRP A 803 -29.47 14.90 -22.58
#